data_1b44217db2a0761a62672db7256a176f
#
_entry.id   1b44217db2a0761a62672db7256a176f
#
_cell.length_a   1.000
_cell.length_b   1.000
_cell.length_c   1.000
_cell.angle_alpha   90.00
_cell.angle_beta   90.00
_cell.angle_gamma   90.00
#
_symmetry.space_group_name_H-M   'P 1'
#
loop_
_entity.id
_entity.type
_entity.pdbx_description
1 polymer ?
#
loop_
_entity_poly.entity_id
_entity_poly.type
_entity_poly.pdbx_seq_one_letter_code
_entity_poly.pdbx_strand_id
1 'polypeptide(L)'
;MDRRTFVLLTGAASATLIRPARAVGRSTGRAVGRLRFELDDRRLWSLWYYGDGRPVALIQGAVVGAWVGDQLVTLAELEDSTVGTRRPPGGEAVAVRGRAAGVYIETEFLTGGDTDAPQAAVAVTIYPDRYLPTVKGVRFFQATATGTLVGDGPLIALANGYQSGSPSRIVTLSGSEAPPPELVSHGALGLTRGDRGLALAFDPGEPGEASVKFSRDGLEAVSDWLPPRPLRPEGDTSRMRLSYQPAGDGLEALTALFLPTSPLDRERLASDTAPAGWRSRSEPDGSVTEADVIANLEFCAANFDRRFFRYIQLDDGYQKAAGDWQTNDRFPRGHRWLTDQIHGKGFKAGLWVAPFVVAERSGVPAEHPDWLLQHAPADGPIVWDTRDAWGGKVYSLDGAHPHVQQWLYDLARRAVRDWGYDCLQIDFLHWATAGESHYGGLTHAEAYRRGLAAIRDGLGTEAFLLGSGAPLQHAVGYVNGMRIGTDAEASWSGLQAPARAAALRSFYHRATWLNAPAGLVVQPPLSAAEAQVWTSLVALAGGVTMFSDNLPTLPPERVAMLARTLPVAPTPGRPLETQRAERDVAPAIVAADNVYPMNGPWRLRTGDDPLYARREFDEEAWETTAVAMRWEEAGHPEYDGFAWYRVRFVLPPVPTARTGGQAVGRSVYLELGKIDDADETFLNGMKIGQTGDFPPNYRSERHAYRRYPVPAELPNWGGENVLAVRVYDARGAGGIWSTRRERPPARWVVEGSPRWWTVALVNWDDEPKHVAVALAALGVPGGGGGGAKFNAYDVWHDAPLPDLKDTLAATLDPHSTLTVAIRAASARPQVIGTTRHIVQGAVDISDETWNAETRTLRAKSINLDSRRYAVTIALPTGMRPGTCKTDIPCTVRRLQSGHAVLEWPAGGDGRDIRWELSVRPASRR
;
A
#
# COMPACT_ATOMS: atom_id res chain seq x y z
N MET A 1 15.51 -35.06 21.10
CA MET A 1 14.66 -35.35 22.24
C MET A 1 13.48 -36.17 21.78
N ASP A 2 13.31 -37.19 22.43
CA ASP A 2 12.57 -38.44 22.35
C ASP A 2 11.48 -38.63 21.26
N ARG A 3 11.77 -39.56 20.38
CA ARG A 3 10.89 -40.12 19.36
C ARG A 3 10.22 -41.38 19.92
N ARG A 4 9.25 -41.26 20.80
CA ARG A 4 8.40 -42.41 21.15
C ARG A 4 7.25 -41.97 22.04
N THR A 5 6.09 -41.76 21.41
CA THR A 5 4.78 -42.22 21.93
C THR A 5 3.71 -41.76 20.98
N PHE A 6 3.59 -42.41 19.82
CA PHE A 6 2.35 -42.45 19.06
C PHE A 6 1.63 -43.74 19.39
N VAL A 7 0.72 -43.70 20.31
CA VAL A 7 -0.21 -44.82 20.58
C VAL A 7 -1.28 -44.78 19.50
N LEU A 8 -1.29 -45.74 18.63
CA LEU A 8 -2.35 -46.09 17.74
C LEU A 8 -3.63 -46.45 18.54
N LEU A 9 -4.53 -45.51 18.70
CA LEU A 9 -5.91 -45.86 19.10
C LEU A 9 -6.70 -46.24 17.86
N THR A 10 -6.74 -47.53 17.55
CA THR A 10 -7.70 -48.16 16.64
C THR A 10 -9.05 -48.25 17.32
N GLY A 11 -9.86 -47.27 17.12
CA GLY A 11 -11.29 -47.29 17.49
C GLY A 11 -12.11 -46.93 16.25
N ALA A 12 -12.83 -47.90 15.73
CA ALA A 12 -13.83 -47.70 14.68
C ALA A 12 -14.89 -46.73 15.20
N ALA A 13 -14.78 -45.44 14.83
CA ALA A 13 -15.81 -44.46 15.08
C ALA A 13 -16.60 -44.23 13.80
N SER A 14 -17.84 -44.67 13.82
CA SER A 14 -18.85 -44.38 12.79
C SER A 14 -18.89 -42.90 12.47
N ALA A 15 -18.80 -42.57 11.18
CA ALA A 15 -18.93 -41.20 10.68
C ALA A 15 -20.29 -40.63 11.12
N THR A 16 -20.29 -39.81 12.13
CA THR A 16 -21.45 -39.06 12.56
C THR A 16 -21.56 -37.80 11.75
N LEU A 17 -22.43 -37.78 10.77
CA LEU A 17 -22.89 -36.60 10.07
C LEU A 17 -23.37 -35.59 11.12
N ILE A 18 -22.66 -34.46 11.26
CA ILE A 18 -23.08 -33.35 12.10
C ILE A 18 -24.27 -32.67 11.41
N ARG A 19 -25.49 -33.08 11.74
CA ARG A 19 -26.72 -32.36 11.36
C ARG A 19 -26.80 -31.04 12.14
N PRO A 20 -27.38 -29.96 11.56
CA PRO A 20 -27.54 -28.71 12.27
C PRO A 20 -28.32 -28.91 13.57
N ALA A 21 -27.74 -28.54 14.69
CA ALA A 21 -28.41 -28.62 15.99
C ALA A 21 -29.58 -27.64 16.03
N ARG A 22 -30.77 -28.13 16.37
CA ARG A 22 -31.91 -27.28 16.69
C ARG A 22 -31.60 -26.37 17.87
N ALA A 23 -31.95 -25.11 17.71
CA ALA A 23 -31.79 -24.08 18.72
C ALA A 23 -32.39 -24.50 20.08
N VAL A 24 -31.59 -24.46 21.12
CA VAL A 24 -32.05 -24.60 22.51
C VAL A 24 -31.74 -23.29 23.24
N GLY A 25 -32.80 -22.66 23.74
CA GLY A 25 -32.74 -21.78 24.92
C GLY A 25 -32.26 -20.35 24.68
N ARG A 26 -33.20 -19.42 24.79
CA ARG A 26 -32.93 -17.98 24.94
C ARG A 26 -32.14 -17.75 26.23
N SER A 27 -30.89 -17.31 26.10
CA SER A 27 -30.18 -16.60 27.15
C SER A 27 -30.04 -15.15 26.70
N THR A 28 -30.33 -14.21 27.59
CA THR A 28 -30.23 -12.76 27.43
C THR A 28 -28.76 -12.28 27.51
N GLY A 29 -27.87 -12.89 26.75
CA GLY A 29 -26.51 -12.44 26.50
C GLY A 29 -26.34 -12.33 24.98
N ARG A 30 -25.64 -11.28 24.49
CA ARG A 30 -25.27 -11.16 23.08
C ARG A 30 -24.68 -12.48 22.61
N ALA A 31 -25.31 -13.12 21.63
CA ALA A 31 -24.82 -14.38 21.10
C ALA A 31 -23.45 -14.14 20.45
N VAL A 32 -22.48 -14.88 20.89
CA VAL A 32 -21.10 -14.84 20.42
C VAL A 32 -21.04 -15.59 19.08
N GLY A 33 -20.75 -14.89 18.00
CA GLY A 33 -20.61 -15.48 16.67
C GLY A 33 -19.48 -16.52 16.61
N ARG A 34 -19.71 -17.67 15.95
CA ARG A 34 -18.74 -18.76 15.85
C ARG A 34 -18.53 -19.20 14.40
N LEU A 35 -17.29 -19.44 14.04
CA LEU A 35 -16.92 -20.12 12.81
C LEU A 35 -17.02 -21.63 13.01
N ARG A 36 -17.41 -22.33 11.94
CA ARG A 36 -17.47 -23.79 11.92
C ARG A 36 -17.11 -24.31 10.54
N PHE A 37 -16.23 -25.31 10.52
CA PHE A 37 -15.99 -26.12 9.33
C PHE A 37 -16.98 -27.29 9.23
N GLU A 38 -17.42 -27.58 8.02
CA GLU A 38 -18.22 -28.75 7.68
C GLU A 38 -17.59 -29.48 6.51
N LEU A 39 -17.62 -30.80 6.55
CA LEU A 39 -17.17 -31.68 5.47
C LEU A 39 -18.39 -32.49 4.98
N ASP A 40 -18.56 -32.51 3.67
CA ASP A 40 -19.61 -33.37 3.07
C ASP A 40 -19.11 -34.80 2.78
N ASP A 41 -19.99 -35.65 2.24
CA ASP A 41 -19.66 -37.03 1.90
C ASP A 41 -18.61 -37.16 0.78
N ARG A 42 -18.40 -36.07 -0.01
CA ARG A 42 -17.38 -36.01 -1.06
C ARG A 42 -16.07 -35.42 -0.55
N ARG A 43 -15.96 -35.19 0.76
CA ARG A 43 -14.82 -34.52 1.39
C ARG A 43 -14.60 -33.08 0.92
N LEU A 44 -15.64 -32.42 0.39
CA LEU A 44 -15.62 -31.00 0.17
C LEU A 44 -15.83 -30.28 1.50
N TRP A 45 -15.08 -29.21 1.75
CA TRP A 45 -15.22 -28.47 2.97
C TRP A 45 -15.99 -27.17 2.77
N SER A 46 -16.66 -26.72 3.83
CA SER A 46 -17.34 -25.42 3.89
C SER A 46 -17.04 -24.74 5.20
N LEU A 47 -16.93 -23.39 5.17
CA LEU A 47 -16.77 -22.57 6.36
C LEU A 47 -18.01 -21.72 6.55
N TRP A 48 -18.59 -21.80 7.74
CA TRP A 48 -19.81 -21.10 8.11
C TRP A 48 -19.60 -20.19 9.30
N TYR A 49 -20.31 -19.07 9.30
CA TYR A 49 -20.44 -18.20 10.47
C TYR A 49 -21.84 -18.31 11.07
N TYR A 50 -21.91 -18.53 12.37
CA TYR A 50 -23.10 -18.62 13.18
C TYR A 50 -23.12 -17.45 14.17
N GLY A 51 -23.94 -16.43 13.91
CA GLY A 51 -24.20 -15.27 14.77
C GLY A 51 -25.66 -15.20 15.21
N ASP A 52 -26.14 -13.99 15.50
CA ASP A 52 -27.53 -13.75 15.96
C ASP A 52 -28.59 -13.95 14.86
N GLY A 53 -28.19 -14.15 13.62
CA GLY A 53 -29.06 -14.32 12.45
C GLY A 53 -29.03 -15.72 11.87
N ARG A 54 -29.37 -15.81 10.56
CA ARG A 54 -29.19 -17.06 9.80
C ARG A 54 -27.69 -17.31 9.60
N PRO A 55 -27.27 -18.62 9.57
CA PRO A 55 -25.88 -18.94 9.25
C PRO A 55 -25.47 -18.35 7.90
N VAL A 56 -24.26 -17.80 7.84
CA VAL A 56 -23.67 -17.24 6.62
C VAL A 56 -22.57 -18.18 6.13
N ALA A 57 -22.68 -18.63 4.90
CA ALA A 57 -21.62 -19.40 4.28
C ALA A 57 -20.51 -18.46 3.82
N LEU A 58 -19.32 -18.65 4.34
CA LEU A 58 -18.14 -17.90 3.98
C LEU A 58 -17.39 -18.53 2.80
N ILE A 59 -17.30 -19.85 2.79
CA ILE A 59 -16.77 -20.67 1.68
C ILE A 59 -17.61 -21.93 1.62
N GLN A 60 -18.08 -22.33 0.44
CA GLN A 60 -18.92 -23.52 0.26
C GLN A 60 -18.33 -24.50 -0.73
N GLY A 61 -18.35 -25.78 -0.38
CA GLY A 61 -18.05 -26.88 -1.28
C GLY A 61 -16.64 -26.83 -1.86
N ALA A 62 -15.67 -26.44 -1.05
CA ALA A 62 -14.31 -26.19 -1.49
C ALA A 62 -13.47 -27.47 -1.54
N VAL A 63 -12.60 -27.57 -2.55
CA VAL A 63 -11.65 -28.68 -2.74
C VAL A 63 -10.30 -28.27 -2.15
N VAL A 64 -9.75 -29.11 -1.24
CA VAL A 64 -8.38 -28.99 -0.74
C VAL A 64 -7.54 -30.17 -1.19
N GLY A 65 -6.25 -29.96 -1.43
CA GLY A 65 -5.34 -31.03 -1.86
C GLY A 65 -3.89 -30.58 -2.01
N ALA A 66 -3.05 -31.50 -2.49
CA ALA A 66 -1.64 -31.24 -2.77
C ALA A 66 -1.26 -31.81 -4.14
N TRP A 67 -0.40 -31.10 -4.87
CA TRP A 67 0.19 -31.63 -6.11
C TRP A 67 1.43 -32.46 -5.79
N VAL A 68 1.29 -33.78 -5.97
CA VAL A 68 2.38 -34.75 -5.83
C VAL A 68 2.77 -35.21 -7.23
N GLY A 69 3.93 -34.81 -7.71
CA GLY A 69 4.24 -34.87 -9.14
C GLY A 69 3.24 -34.05 -9.94
N ASP A 70 2.62 -34.64 -10.96
CA ASP A 70 1.59 -34.00 -11.80
C ASP A 70 0.16 -34.26 -11.32
N GLN A 71 -0.02 -35.03 -10.27
CA GLN A 71 -1.33 -35.40 -9.74
C GLN A 71 -1.74 -34.47 -8.60
N LEU A 72 -2.95 -33.89 -8.68
CA LEU A 72 -3.58 -33.25 -7.54
C LEU A 72 -4.25 -34.35 -6.67
N VAL A 73 -3.72 -34.57 -5.50
CA VAL A 73 -4.28 -35.47 -4.49
C VAL A 73 -5.20 -34.68 -3.58
N THR A 74 -6.50 -34.96 -3.65
CA THR A 74 -7.54 -34.31 -2.82
C THR A 74 -7.90 -35.17 -1.62
N LEU A 75 -8.67 -34.62 -0.67
CA LEU A 75 -9.14 -35.37 0.49
C LEU A 75 -10.05 -36.56 0.10
N ALA A 76 -10.72 -36.52 -1.06
CA ALA A 76 -11.58 -37.59 -1.56
C ALA A 76 -10.77 -38.80 -2.04
N GLU A 77 -9.53 -38.62 -2.43
CA GLU A 77 -8.63 -39.65 -2.96
C GLU A 77 -7.76 -40.31 -1.88
N LEU A 78 -7.88 -39.88 -0.62
CA LEU A 78 -7.08 -40.44 0.47
C LEU A 78 -7.58 -41.84 0.85
N GLU A 79 -6.70 -42.83 0.72
CA GLU A 79 -6.90 -44.20 1.19
C GLU A 79 -6.74 -44.27 2.72
N ASP A 80 -7.40 -45.23 3.37
CA ASP A 80 -7.39 -45.43 4.83
C ASP A 80 -7.65 -44.11 5.60
N SER A 81 -8.52 -43.25 5.05
CA SER A 81 -8.71 -41.93 5.61
C SER A 81 -9.46 -41.93 6.93
N THR A 82 -8.95 -41.16 7.89
CA THR A 82 -9.58 -40.96 9.20
C THR A 82 -9.96 -39.50 9.40
N VAL A 83 -11.09 -39.26 10.07
CA VAL A 83 -11.50 -37.92 10.49
C VAL A 83 -11.48 -37.87 12.01
N GLY A 84 -10.72 -36.95 12.55
CA GLY A 84 -10.61 -36.68 13.99
C GLY A 84 -11.07 -35.30 14.35
N THR A 85 -11.63 -35.12 15.54
CA THR A 85 -11.95 -33.81 16.11
C THR A 85 -11.23 -33.61 17.41
N ARG A 86 -10.76 -32.40 17.66
CA ARG A 86 -10.18 -31.99 18.96
C ARG A 86 -10.68 -30.57 19.31
N ARG A 87 -10.63 -30.22 20.58
CA ARG A 87 -10.98 -28.88 21.06
C ARG A 87 -9.76 -28.23 21.70
N PRO A 88 -8.94 -27.50 20.90
CA PRO A 88 -7.88 -26.69 21.48
C PRO A 88 -8.48 -25.53 22.28
N PRO A 89 -7.70 -24.89 23.17
CA PRO A 89 -8.14 -23.72 23.91
C PRO A 89 -8.65 -22.63 22.95
N GLY A 90 -9.92 -22.21 23.15
CA GLY A 90 -10.53 -21.14 22.32
C GLY A 90 -11.08 -21.56 20.97
N GLY A 91 -11.12 -22.85 20.61
CA GLY A 91 -11.59 -23.23 19.28
C GLY A 91 -11.95 -24.69 19.09
N GLU A 92 -12.10 -25.06 17.84
CA GLU A 92 -12.36 -26.44 17.37
C GLU A 92 -11.38 -26.77 16.25
N ALA A 93 -10.93 -28.02 16.19
CA ALA A 93 -10.09 -28.53 15.11
C ALA A 93 -10.71 -29.81 14.54
N VAL A 94 -10.79 -29.86 13.22
CA VAL A 94 -11.15 -31.08 12.47
C VAL A 94 -9.94 -31.46 11.64
N ALA A 95 -9.44 -32.71 11.78
CA ALA A 95 -8.33 -33.22 11.00
C ALA A 95 -8.77 -34.38 10.12
N VAL A 96 -8.40 -34.34 8.85
CA VAL A 96 -8.53 -35.44 7.89
C VAL A 96 -7.16 -35.96 7.56
N ARG A 97 -6.94 -37.24 7.69
CA ARG A 97 -5.65 -37.91 7.48
C ARG A 97 -5.81 -39.12 6.59
N GLY A 98 -4.85 -39.34 5.70
CA GLY A 98 -4.87 -40.56 4.84
C GLY A 98 -3.64 -40.57 3.94
N ARG A 99 -3.57 -41.62 3.10
CA ARG A 99 -2.46 -41.87 2.17
C ARG A 99 -2.91 -41.77 0.75
N ALA A 100 -2.08 -41.23 -0.13
CA ALA A 100 -2.27 -41.33 -1.58
C ALA A 100 -0.95 -40.96 -2.28
N ALA A 101 -0.72 -41.50 -3.47
CA ALA A 101 0.43 -41.14 -4.33
C ALA A 101 1.81 -41.19 -3.62
N GLY A 102 1.97 -42.10 -2.65
CA GLY A 102 3.25 -42.29 -1.90
C GLY A 102 3.51 -41.23 -0.83
N VAL A 103 2.51 -40.46 -0.44
CA VAL A 103 2.54 -39.50 0.67
C VAL A 103 1.46 -39.80 1.70
N TYR A 104 1.69 -39.32 2.92
CA TYR A 104 0.67 -39.21 3.95
C TYR A 104 0.29 -37.74 4.11
N ILE A 105 -0.99 -37.43 3.93
CA ILE A 105 -1.50 -36.05 4.02
C ILE A 105 -2.35 -35.90 5.28
N GLU A 106 -2.08 -34.86 6.03
CA GLU A 106 -2.90 -34.37 7.13
C GLU A 106 -3.42 -32.98 6.81
N THR A 107 -4.75 -32.82 6.74
CA THR A 107 -5.39 -31.51 6.60
C THR A 107 -6.12 -31.18 7.89
N GLU A 108 -5.73 -30.07 8.54
CA GLU A 108 -6.38 -29.55 9.74
C GLU A 108 -7.20 -28.30 9.41
N PHE A 109 -8.46 -28.29 9.85
CA PHE A 109 -9.38 -27.17 9.82
C PHE A 109 -9.54 -26.65 11.25
N LEU A 110 -9.06 -25.45 11.52
CA LEU A 110 -8.97 -24.85 12.83
C LEU A 110 -9.89 -23.63 12.93
N THR A 111 -10.67 -23.51 14.00
CA THR A 111 -11.43 -22.29 14.29
C THR A 111 -11.03 -21.77 15.66
N GLY A 112 -11.07 -20.45 15.81
CA GLY A 112 -10.70 -19.76 17.06
C GLY A 112 -10.78 -18.24 16.89
N GLY A 113 -10.20 -17.50 17.81
CA GLY A 113 -10.10 -16.05 17.79
C GLY A 113 -11.11 -15.32 18.67
N ASP A 114 -11.00 -14.00 18.68
CA ASP A 114 -11.90 -13.11 19.41
C ASP A 114 -13.31 -13.16 18.78
N THR A 115 -14.30 -12.93 19.57
CA THR A 115 -15.70 -12.94 19.17
C THR A 115 -16.08 -11.84 18.20
N ASP A 116 -15.37 -10.71 18.25
CA ASP A 116 -15.60 -9.56 17.37
C ASP A 116 -14.92 -9.72 16.01
N ALA A 117 -13.88 -10.58 15.92
CA ALA A 117 -13.16 -10.92 14.69
C ALA A 117 -12.82 -12.41 14.66
N PRO A 118 -13.80 -13.30 14.43
CA PRO A 118 -13.57 -14.73 14.45
C PRO A 118 -12.59 -15.15 13.36
N GLN A 119 -11.67 -16.05 13.70
CA GLN A 119 -10.59 -16.51 12.84
C GLN A 119 -10.68 -18.02 12.60
N ALA A 120 -10.17 -18.44 11.46
CA ALA A 120 -10.03 -19.84 11.08
C ALA A 120 -8.69 -20.07 10.37
N ALA A 121 -8.29 -21.33 10.25
CA ALA A 121 -7.14 -21.70 9.44
C ALA A 121 -7.34 -23.07 8.78
N VAL A 122 -6.71 -23.25 7.62
CA VAL A 122 -6.54 -24.53 6.94
C VAL A 122 -5.05 -24.80 6.85
N ALA A 123 -4.61 -25.91 7.43
CA ALA A 123 -3.23 -26.35 7.37
C ALA A 123 -3.15 -27.70 6.66
N VAL A 124 -2.25 -27.82 5.70
CA VAL A 124 -1.99 -29.06 4.96
C VAL A 124 -0.55 -29.46 5.23
N THR A 125 -0.36 -30.62 5.87
CA THR A 125 0.95 -31.21 6.11
C THR A 125 1.11 -32.46 5.27
N ILE A 126 2.22 -32.55 4.54
CA ILE A 126 2.52 -33.65 3.64
C ILE A 126 3.77 -34.34 4.17
N TYR A 127 3.68 -35.62 4.43
CA TYR A 127 4.80 -36.45 4.86
C TYR A 127 5.15 -37.47 3.77
N PRO A 128 6.41 -37.79 3.53
CA PRO A 128 6.78 -38.93 2.67
C PRO A 128 6.36 -40.25 3.31
N ASP A 129 5.80 -41.18 2.53
CA ASP A 129 5.45 -42.51 3.00
C ASP A 129 6.62 -43.51 2.82
N ARG A 130 7.13 -43.71 1.60
CA ARG A 130 8.19 -44.65 1.27
C ARG A 130 9.40 -44.08 0.56
N TYR A 131 9.22 -42.95 -0.15
CA TYR A 131 10.24 -42.23 -0.88
C TYR A 131 9.93 -40.72 -0.76
N LEU A 132 10.87 -39.88 -1.22
CA LEU A 132 10.69 -38.41 -1.21
C LEU A 132 10.12 -37.96 -2.55
N PRO A 133 8.80 -37.93 -2.72
CA PRO A 133 8.18 -37.47 -3.97
C PRO A 133 8.36 -35.98 -4.15
N THR A 134 8.43 -35.54 -5.40
CA THR A 134 8.40 -34.13 -5.74
C THR A 134 7.00 -33.57 -5.52
N VAL A 135 6.93 -32.46 -4.81
CA VAL A 135 5.70 -31.70 -4.59
C VAL A 135 5.78 -30.39 -5.36
N LYS A 136 4.70 -30.00 -6.01
CA LYS A 136 4.54 -28.75 -6.78
C LYS A 136 3.79 -27.67 -5.99
N GLY A 137 3.09 -28.04 -4.93
CA GLY A 137 2.35 -27.10 -4.11
C GLY A 137 1.14 -27.68 -3.40
N VAL A 138 0.41 -26.77 -2.77
CA VAL A 138 -0.81 -27.05 -2.01
C VAL A 138 -1.96 -26.19 -2.52
N ARG A 139 -3.13 -26.81 -2.70
CA ARG A 139 -4.40 -26.10 -2.87
C ARG A 139 -5.13 -26.08 -1.54
N PHE A 140 -5.38 -24.88 -1.00
CA PHE A 140 -6.18 -24.73 0.23
C PHE A 140 -7.67 -24.79 -0.05
N PHE A 141 -8.08 -24.19 -1.16
CA PHE A 141 -9.44 -24.33 -1.68
C PHE A 141 -9.52 -23.95 -3.17
N GLN A 142 -10.54 -24.52 -3.80
CA GLN A 142 -11.12 -24.00 -5.03
C GLN A 142 -12.61 -23.92 -4.80
N ALA A 143 -13.20 -22.74 -4.97
CA ALA A 143 -14.61 -22.47 -4.74
C ALA A 143 -15.16 -21.49 -5.78
N THR A 144 -16.45 -21.59 -6.10
CA THR A 144 -17.11 -20.62 -7.00
C THR A 144 -17.22 -19.25 -6.34
N ALA A 145 -17.29 -18.19 -7.13
CA ALA A 145 -17.52 -16.84 -6.61
C ALA A 145 -18.88 -16.70 -5.89
N THR A 146 -19.90 -17.46 -6.35
CA THR A 146 -21.21 -17.52 -5.70
C THR A 146 -21.17 -18.31 -4.38
N GLY A 147 -20.27 -19.27 -4.25
CA GLY A 147 -20.02 -20.04 -3.03
C GLY A 147 -19.09 -19.34 -2.03
N THR A 148 -18.61 -18.14 -2.34
CA THR A 148 -17.69 -17.39 -1.48
C THR A 148 -18.38 -16.15 -0.92
N LEU A 149 -18.33 -15.99 0.41
CA LEU A 149 -19.01 -14.91 1.17
C LEU A 149 -20.46 -14.75 0.68
N VAL A 150 -21.23 -15.85 0.79
CA VAL A 150 -22.55 -15.97 0.17
C VAL A 150 -23.51 -14.89 0.67
N GLY A 151 -24.20 -14.23 -0.28
CA GLY A 151 -25.14 -13.16 0.00
C GLY A 151 -25.49 -12.33 -1.21
N ASP A 152 -26.29 -11.30 -1.00
CA ASP A 152 -26.74 -10.39 -2.06
C ASP A 152 -25.67 -9.33 -2.36
N GLY A 153 -25.72 -8.81 -3.58
CA GLY A 153 -24.82 -7.76 -4.07
C GLY A 153 -23.49 -8.29 -4.66
N PRO A 154 -22.69 -7.38 -5.20
CA PRO A 154 -21.42 -7.74 -5.82
C PRO A 154 -20.41 -8.25 -4.78
N LEU A 155 -19.61 -9.23 -5.17
CA LEU A 155 -18.42 -9.65 -4.44
C LEU A 155 -17.25 -8.78 -4.93
N ILE A 156 -16.68 -8.01 -4.02
CA ILE A 156 -15.55 -7.10 -4.28
C ILE A 156 -14.31 -7.67 -3.62
N ALA A 157 -13.21 -7.73 -4.35
CA ALA A 157 -11.92 -8.19 -3.88
C ALA A 157 -10.93 -7.03 -3.78
N LEU A 158 -10.24 -6.91 -2.63
CA LEU A 158 -9.00 -6.19 -2.47
C LEU A 158 -7.87 -7.18 -2.67
N ALA A 159 -7.35 -7.22 -3.89
CA ALA A 159 -6.24 -8.08 -4.28
C ALA A 159 -4.90 -7.40 -3.99
N ASN A 160 -3.98 -8.12 -3.36
CA ASN A 160 -2.66 -7.61 -3.01
C ASN A 160 -1.63 -7.95 -4.08
N GLY A 161 -0.73 -7.01 -4.41
CA GLY A 161 0.36 -7.24 -5.34
C GLY A 161 1.51 -8.05 -4.71
N TYR A 162 2.33 -8.68 -5.53
CA TYR A 162 3.42 -9.56 -5.13
C TYR A 162 4.50 -8.84 -4.31
N GLN A 163 4.95 -7.71 -4.79
CA GLN A 163 6.03 -6.92 -4.20
C GLN A 163 5.62 -5.44 -4.04
N SER A 164 6.45 -4.63 -3.41
CA SER A 164 6.13 -3.22 -3.12
C SER A 164 5.74 -2.41 -4.36
N GLY A 165 6.38 -2.61 -5.50
CA GLY A 165 6.05 -1.93 -6.77
C GLY A 165 4.84 -2.52 -7.51
N SER A 166 4.42 -3.76 -7.20
CA SER A 166 3.23 -4.36 -7.81
C SER A 166 1.96 -3.76 -7.21
N PRO A 167 1.01 -3.24 -8.00
CA PRO A 167 -0.17 -2.57 -7.48
C PRO A 167 -1.12 -3.52 -6.74
N SER A 168 -1.66 -3.08 -5.61
CA SER A 168 -2.87 -3.68 -5.03
C SER A 168 -4.10 -3.14 -5.76
N ARG A 169 -5.15 -3.96 -5.91
CA ARG A 169 -6.31 -3.68 -6.77
C ARG A 169 -7.63 -3.93 -6.05
N ILE A 170 -8.66 -3.17 -6.40
CA ILE A 170 -10.03 -3.41 -5.96
C ILE A 170 -10.84 -3.79 -7.19
N VAL A 171 -11.34 -5.02 -7.25
CA VAL A 171 -12.05 -5.56 -8.41
C VAL A 171 -13.39 -6.17 -8.01
N THR A 172 -14.37 -6.13 -8.90
CA THR A 172 -15.64 -6.84 -8.74
C THR A 172 -15.53 -8.23 -9.34
N LEU A 173 -15.81 -9.25 -8.56
CA LEU A 173 -15.72 -10.66 -8.96
C LEU A 173 -17.05 -11.26 -9.41
N SER A 174 -18.18 -10.66 -9.05
CA SER A 174 -19.52 -11.11 -9.44
C SER A 174 -20.38 -9.92 -9.82
N GLY A 175 -21.11 -10.05 -10.91
CA GLY A 175 -21.97 -9.00 -11.47
C GLY A 175 -22.08 -9.11 -12.98
N SER A 176 -22.58 -8.09 -13.66
CA SER A 176 -22.75 -8.04 -15.11
C SER A 176 -21.44 -7.86 -15.90
N GLU A 177 -20.33 -7.54 -15.24
CA GLU A 177 -19.01 -7.40 -15.87
C GLU A 177 -18.25 -8.71 -15.68
N ALA A 178 -17.67 -9.25 -16.76
CA ALA A 178 -16.81 -10.42 -16.68
C ALA A 178 -15.59 -10.10 -15.79
N PRO A 179 -15.17 -11.03 -14.91
CA PRO A 179 -13.93 -10.82 -14.18
C PRO A 179 -12.77 -10.62 -15.17
N PRO A 180 -11.80 -9.73 -14.84
CA PRO A 180 -10.64 -9.58 -15.69
C PRO A 180 -9.95 -10.94 -15.86
N PRO A 181 -9.42 -11.25 -17.04
CA PRO A 181 -8.65 -12.47 -17.21
C PRO A 181 -7.46 -12.44 -16.24
N GLU A 182 -7.31 -13.51 -15.51
CA GLU A 182 -6.19 -13.80 -14.59
C GLU A 182 -5.78 -12.66 -13.64
N LEU A 183 -6.62 -12.43 -12.64
CA LEU A 183 -6.19 -11.64 -11.47
C LEU A 183 -5.60 -12.56 -10.41
N VAL A 184 -4.43 -12.19 -9.89
CA VAL A 184 -3.77 -12.90 -8.78
C VAL A 184 -3.62 -11.95 -7.60
N SER A 185 -3.99 -12.44 -6.41
CA SER A 185 -3.72 -11.75 -5.14
C SER A 185 -2.64 -12.51 -4.39
N HIS A 186 -1.50 -11.87 -4.11
CA HIS A 186 -0.35 -12.51 -3.49
C HIS A 186 -0.33 -12.30 -1.97
N GLY A 187 -0.13 -13.38 -1.23
CA GLY A 187 0.07 -13.39 0.22
C GLY A 187 -1.15 -13.04 1.06
N ALA A 188 -2.08 -12.23 0.55
CA ALA A 188 -3.28 -11.82 1.27
C ALA A 188 -4.39 -11.36 0.32
N LEU A 189 -5.65 -11.54 0.72
CA LEU A 189 -6.84 -11.13 -0.02
C LEU A 189 -7.92 -10.65 0.95
N GLY A 190 -8.52 -9.49 0.68
CA GLY A 190 -9.75 -9.02 1.33
C GLY A 190 -10.96 -9.14 0.42
N LEU A 191 -12.05 -9.70 0.90
CA LEU A 191 -13.31 -9.82 0.18
C LEU A 191 -14.40 -9.04 0.91
N THR A 192 -15.24 -8.35 0.15
CA THR A 192 -16.37 -7.57 0.67
C THR A 192 -17.64 -7.94 -0.09
N ARG A 193 -18.73 -8.16 0.66
CA ARG A 193 -20.07 -8.27 0.08
C ARG A 193 -21.09 -7.59 1.00
N GLY A 194 -21.66 -6.49 0.51
CA GLY A 194 -22.46 -5.60 1.34
C GLY A 194 -21.66 -4.97 2.48
N ASP A 195 -22.06 -5.23 3.70
CA ASP A 195 -21.41 -4.76 4.94
C ASP A 195 -20.57 -5.85 5.63
N ARG A 196 -20.21 -6.91 4.92
CA ARG A 196 -19.46 -8.06 5.45
C ARG A 196 -18.12 -8.22 4.76
N GLY A 197 -17.07 -8.49 5.57
CA GLY A 197 -15.72 -8.72 5.12
C GLY A 197 -15.22 -10.13 5.44
N LEU A 198 -14.49 -10.73 4.50
CA LEU A 198 -13.72 -11.96 4.68
C LEU A 198 -12.28 -11.69 4.22
N ALA A 199 -11.32 -12.02 5.05
CA ALA A 199 -9.91 -11.96 4.68
C ALA A 199 -9.28 -13.34 4.67
N LEU A 200 -8.31 -13.49 3.76
CA LEU A 200 -7.43 -14.65 3.67
C LEU A 200 -5.99 -14.16 3.68
N ALA A 201 -5.11 -14.88 4.38
CA ALA A 201 -3.67 -14.66 4.34
C ALA A 201 -2.94 -15.98 4.56
N PHE A 202 -1.74 -16.06 4.02
CA PHE A 202 -0.88 -17.23 4.15
C PHE A 202 0.22 -16.98 5.16
N ASP A 203 0.72 -18.05 5.79
CA ASP A 203 1.81 -17.90 6.74
C ASP A 203 3.08 -17.41 6.03
N PRO A 204 3.87 -16.52 6.66
CA PRO A 204 5.12 -16.04 6.06
C PRO A 204 6.14 -17.15 5.78
N GLY A 205 6.03 -18.26 6.48
CA GLY A 205 6.87 -19.43 6.34
C GLY A 205 6.50 -20.41 5.23
N GLU A 206 5.54 -20.07 4.37
CA GLU A 206 5.15 -20.93 3.25
C GLU A 206 6.36 -21.38 2.43
N PRO A 207 6.42 -22.68 2.08
CA PRO A 207 7.46 -23.18 1.18
C PRO A 207 7.36 -22.60 -0.23
N GLY A 208 6.16 -22.24 -0.66
CA GLY A 208 5.88 -21.74 -1.99
C GLY A 208 5.39 -20.29 -2.02
N GLU A 209 5.18 -19.81 -3.23
CA GLU A 209 4.51 -18.54 -3.47
C GLU A 209 3.00 -18.71 -3.28
N ALA A 210 2.49 -18.10 -2.21
CA ALA A 210 1.09 -18.26 -1.89
C ALA A 210 0.24 -17.13 -2.49
N SER A 211 -0.86 -17.54 -3.12
CA SER A 211 -1.73 -16.61 -3.84
C SER A 211 -3.19 -17.09 -3.89
N VAL A 212 -4.08 -16.16 -4.22
CA VAL A 212 -5.45 -16.48 -4.64
C VAL A 212 -5.61 -16.04 -6.09
N LYS A 213 -5.88 -17.02 -6.95
CA LYS A 213 -6.10 -16.85 -8.38
C LYS A 213 -7.61 -16.73 -8.64
N PHE A 214 -7.96 -15.78 -9.50
CA PHE A 214 -9.34 -15.55 -9.92
C PHE A 214 -9.50 -15.97 -11.36
N SER A 215 -10.53 -16.76 -11.63
CA SER A 215 -10.91 -17.19 -12.97
C SER A 215 -12.42 -17.14 -13.16
N ARG A 216 -12.90 -17.49 -14.34
CA ARG A 216 -14.34 -17.68 -14.60
C ARG A 216 -14.95 -18.77 -13.72
N ASP A 217 -14.16 -19.76 -13.32
CA ASP A 217 -14.59 -20.90 -12.53
C ASP A 217 -14.63 -20.61 -11.02
N GLY A 218 -14.08 -19.46 -10.60
CA GLY A 218 -14.12 -19.02 -9.22
C GLY A 218 -12.76 -18.56 -8.65
N LEU A 219 -12.57 -18.85 -7.37
CA LEU A 219 -11.38 -18.51 -6.60
C LEU A 219 -10.61 -19.79 -6.26
N GLU A 220 -9.31 -19.75 -6.44
CA GLU A 220 -8.39 -20.83 -6.07
C GLU A 220 -7.27 -20.27 -5.19
N ALA A 221 -7.18 -20.74 -3.94
CA ALA A 221 -6.10 -20.37 -3.01
C ALA A 221 -5.04 -21.47 -3.02
N VAL A 222 -3.81 -21.08 -3.36
CA VAL A 222 -2.70 -22.01 -3.57
C VAL A 222 -1.42 -21.54 -2.90
N SER A 223 -0.52 -22.49 -2.64
CA SER A 223 0.92 -22.26 -2.40
C SER A 223 1.68 -23.03 -3.47
N ASP A 224 2.16 -22.33 -4.50
CA ASP A 224 2.90 -22.90 -5.62
C ASP A 224 4.39 -23.03 -5.25
N TRP A 225 4.91 -24.25 -5.22
CA TRP A 225 6.32 -24.49 -4.90
C TRP A 225 7.15 -24.41 -6.18
N LEU A 226 7.75 -23.28 -6.36
CA LEU A 226 8.56 -22.92 -7.53
C LEU A 226 10.03 -22.72 -7.14
N PRO A 227 10.97 -23.46 -7.74
CA PRO A 227 10.73 -24.69 -8.51
C PRO A 227 10.14 -25.81 -7.66
N PRO A 228 9.49 -26.81 -8.26
CA PRO A 228 9.04 -28.00 -7.56
C PRO A 228 10.21 -28.75 -6.91
N ARG A 229 10.02 -29.28 -5.70
CA ARG A 229 11.09 -29.96 -4.97
C ARG A 229 10.64 -31.24 -4.27
N PRO A 230 11.57 -32.15 -3.94
CA PRO A 230 11.28 -33.28 -3.08
C PRO A 230 10.80 -32.84 -1.70
N LEU A 231 9.91 -33.62 -1.10
CA LEU A 231 9.52 -33.46 0.32
C LEU A 231 10.70 -33.59 1.24
N ARG A 232 10.65 -32.88 2.35
CA ARG A 232 11.59 -33.11 3.47
C ARG A 232 11.25 -34.41 4.19
N PRO A 233 12.24 -35.09 4.76
CA PRO A 233 11.97 -36.32 5.54
C PRO A 233 11.00 -36.11 6.70
N GLU A 234 11.04 -34.93 7.35
CA GLU A 234 10.15 -34.52 8.43
C GLU A 234 8.75 -34.05 7.97
N GLY A 235 8.56 -33.94 6.67
CA GLY A 235 7.36 -33.39 6.07
C GLY A 235 7.41 -31.88 5.87
N ASP A 236 6.44 -31.36 5.15
CA ASP A 236 6.28 -29.93 4.88
C ASP A 236 4.85 -29.50 5.18
N THR A 237 4.68 -28.32 5.75
CA THR A 237 3.38 -27.73 6.11
C THR A 237 3.16 -26.43 5.40
N SER A 238 1.98 -26.31 4.79
CA SER A 238 1.44 -25.06 4.25
C SER A 238 0.21 -24.64 5.05
N ARG A 239 0.05 -23.34 5.32
CA ARG A 239 -1.07 -22.84 6.12
C ARG A 239 -1.67 -21.55 5.58
N MET A 240 -2.99 -21.55 5.44
CA MET A 240 -3.81 -20.39 5.16
C MET A 240 -4.63 -20.01 6.38
N ARG A 241 -4.73 -18.71 6.68
CA ARG A 241 -5.53 -18.12 7.76
C ARG A 241 -6.68 -17.31 7.18
N LEU A 242 -7.77 -17.24 7.92
CA LEU A 242 -8.98 -16.52 7.55
C LEU A 242 -9.47 -15.68 8.74
N SER A 243 -10.06 -14.51 8.45
CA SER A 243 -10.78 -13.69 9.42
C SER A 243 -12.07 -13.19 8.80
N TYR A 244 -13.14 -13.14 9.60
CA TYR A 244 -14.44 -12.66 9.16
C TYR A 244 -14.90 -11.46 9.97
N GLN A 245 -15.42 -10.45 9.28
CA GLN A 245 -16.03 -9.26 9.85
C GLN A 245 -17.52 -9.27 9.52
N PRO A 246 -18.42 -9.51 10.49
CA PRO A 246 -19.86 -9.53 10.25
C PRO A 246 -20.46 -8.15 9.97
N ALA A 247 -19.76 -7.08 10.36
CA ALA A 247 -20.10 -5.69 10.08
C ALA A 247 -18.82 -4.91 9.78
N GLY A 248 -18.34 -5.01 8.54
CA GLY A 248 -17.09 -4.41 8.08
C GLY A 248 -16.75 -4.83 6.67
N ASP A 249 -15.62 -4.38 6.15
CA ASP A 249 -15.16 -4.71 4.80
C ASP A 249 -13.94 -5.66 4.80
N GLY A 250 -13.46 -5.98 3.60
CA GLY A 250 -12.30 -6.84 3.42
C GLY A 250 -11.00 -6.26 3.97
N LEU A 251 -10.85 -4.93 3.99
CA LEU A 251 -9.69 -4.28 4.59
C LEU A 251 -9.72 -4.37 6.12
N GLU A 252 -10.89 -4.20 6.73
CA GLU A 252 -11.08 -4.39 8.18
C GLU A 252 -10.82 -5.84 8.58
N ALA A 253 -11.29 -6.80 7.76
CA ALA A 253 -11.01 -8.22 7.96
C ALA A 253 -9.51 -8.54 7.82
N LEU A 254 -8.80 -7.95 6.85
CA LEU A 254 -7.34 -8.05 6.72
C LEU A 254 -6.63 -7.47 7.94
N THR A 255 -7.05 -6.28 8.37
CA THR A 255 -6.47 -5.63 9.56
C THR A 255 -6.59 -6.53 10.78
N ALA A 256 -7.75 -7.15 11.00
CA ALA A 256 -7.96 -8.09 12.10
C ALA A 256 -7.10 -9.37 11.97
N LEU A 257 -6.91 -9.86 10.73
CA LEU A 257 -6.14 -11.07 10.46
C LEU A 257 -4.64 -10.89 10.69
N PHE A 258 -4.11 -9.68 10.40
CA PHE A 258 -2.70 -9.38 10.55
C PHE A 258 -2.31 -8.85 11.93
N LEU A 259 -3.27 -8.51 12.80
CA LEU A 259 -2.95 -8.10 14.17
C LEU A 259 -2.06 -9.16 14.84
N PRO A 260 -0.94 -8.77 15.48
CA PRO A 260 -0.06 -9.70 16.15
C PRO A 260 -0.83 -10.49 17.22
N THR A 261 -0.67 -11.79 17.23
CA THR A 261 -1.30 -12.66 18.24
C THR A 261 -0.57 -12.60 19.58
N SER A 262 0.75 -12.35 19.54
CA SER A 262 1.59 -12.18 20.72
C SER A 262 1.41 -10.78 21.34
N PRO A 263 1.15 -10.68 22.66
CA PRO A 263 1.11 -9.38 23.35
C PRO A 263 2.45 -8.63 23.25
N LEU A 264 3.59 -9.32 23.31
CA LEU A 264 4.93 -8.72 23.19
C LEU A 264 5.18 -8.10 21.83
N ASP A 265 4.74 -8.76 20.74
CA ASP A 265 4.87 -8.23 19.38
C ASP A 265 3.96 -7.01 19.19
N ARG A 266 2.75 -7.02 19.77
CA ARG A 266 1.85 -5.85 19.76
C ARG A 266 2.48 -4.66 20.49
N GLU A 267 3.04 -4.89 21.67
CA GLU A 267 3.70 -3.84 22.45
C GLU A 267 4.91 -3.28 21.74
N ARG A 268 5.76 -4.13 21.15
CA ARG A 268 6.92 -3.73 20.37
C ARG A 268 6.52 -2.86 19.17
N LEU A 269 5.61 -3.34 18.32
CA LEU A 269 5.16 -2.60 17.12
C LEU A 269 4.38 -1.32 17.48
N ALA A 270 3.69 -1.29 18.61
CA ALA A 270 3.01 -0.09 19.11
C ALA A 270 3.97 0.94 19.67
N SER A 271 5.05 0.50 20.35
CA SER A 271 6.05 1.38 20.96
C SER A 271 7.10 1.87 19.97
N ASP A 272 7.33 1.16 18.86
CA ASP A 272 8.31 1.55 17.86
C ASP A 272 7.97 2.91 17.26
N THR A 273 8.87 3.87 17.45
CA THR A 273 8.79 5.17 16.80
C THR A 273 9.18 5.00 15.33
N ALA A 274 8.24 5.30 14.43
CA ALA A 274 8.54 5.23 13.00
C ALA A 274 9.69 6.19 12.66
N PRO A 275 10.70 5.73 11.89
CA PRO A 275 11.79 6.58 11.45
C PRO A 275 11.29 7.78 10.67
N ALA A 276 11.85 8.96 10.98
CA ALA A 276 11.71 10.15 10.17
C ALA A 276 13.10 10.73 9.91
N GLY A 277 13.30 11.24 8.70
CA GLY A 277 14.59 11.74 8.29
C GLY A 277 14.59 12.29 6.86
N TRP A 278 15.78 12.44 6.34
CA TRP A 278 16.03 12.79 4.95
C TRP A 278 16.76 11.65 4.26
N ARG A 279 16.47 11.44 2.97
CA ARG A 279 17.24 10.57 2.10
C ARG A 279 17.72 11.33 0.86
N SER A 280 18.93 11.05 0.40
CA SER A 280 19.37 11.54 -0.89
C SER A 280 18.46 10.95 -1.97
N ARG A 281 18.06 11.79 -2.94
CA ARG A 281 17.28 11.30 -4.07
C ARG A 281 18.21 10.62 -5.05
N SER A 282 17.83 9.44 -5.51
CA SER A 282 18.43 8.85 -6.69
C SER A 282 17.96 9.65 -7.90
N GLU A 283 18.83 10.51 -8.44
CA GLU A 283 18.60 11.07 -9.76
C GLU A 283 18.79 9.96 -10.81
N PRO A 284 18.09 10.00 -11.95
CA PRO A 284 18.15 8.92 -12.94
C PRO A 284 19.55 8.57 -13.46
N ASP A 285 20.48 9.53 -13.35
CA ASP A 285 21.90 9.41 -13.74
C ASP A 285 22.84 9.11 -12.57
N GLY A 286 22.29 8.90 -11.36
CA GLY A 286 23.08 8.65 -10.15
C GLY A 286 23.97 9.83 -9.75
N SER A 287 23.54 11.06 -9.92
CA SER A 287 24.39 12.27 -9.82
C SER A 287 24.65 12.76 -8.40
N VAL A 288 24.09 12.14 -7.36
CA VAL A 288 24.29 12.57 -5.96
C VAL A 288 25.77 12.60 -5.57
N THR A 289 26.17 13.65 -4.87
CA THR A 289 27.55 13.86 -4.41
C THR A 289 27.62 13.94 -2.88
N GLU A 290 28.82 13.74 -2.35
CA GLU A 290 29.09 13.93 -0.92
C GLU A 290 28.74 15.36 -0.45
N ALA A 291 29.00 16.38 -1.30
CA ALA A 291 28.67 17.76 -0.99
C ALA A 291 27.16 18.00 -0.86
N ASP A 292 26.34 17.34 -1.70
CA ASP A 292 24.87 17.43 -1.62
C ASP A 292 24.35 16.83 -0.32
N VAL A 293 24.90 15.67 0.09
CA VAL A 293 24.53 15.05 1.36
C VAL A 293 24.90 15.93 2.54
N ILE A 294 26.09 16.52 2.54
CA ILE A 294 26.54 17.43 3.61
C ILE A 294 25.70 18.71 3.64
N ALA A 295 25.36 19.29 2.50
CA ALA A 295 24.50 20.47 2.45
C ALA A 295 23.11 20.21 3.06
N ASN A 296 22.51 19.07 2.73
CA ASN A 296 21.23 18.64 3.31
C ASN A 296 21.36 18.29 4.80
N LEU A 297 22.45 17.64 5.23
CA LEU A 297 22.75 17.37 6.64
C LEU A 297 22.82 18.67 7.47
N GLU A 298 23.55 19.68 6.98
CA GLU A 298 23.65 20.98 7.66
C GLU A 298 22.28 21.67 7.73
N PHE A 299 21.52 21.64 6.64
CA PHE A 299 20.17 22.18 6.60
C PHE A 299 19.24 21.47 7.62
N CYS A 300 19.26 20.14 7.65
CA CYS A 300 18.50 19.35 8.62
C CYS A 300 18.89 19.69 10.07
N ALA A 301 20.20 19.85 10.31
CA ALA A 301 20.71 20.18 11.63
C ALA A 301 20.25 21.57 12.12
N ALA A 302 20.04 22.49 11.21
CA ALA A 302 19.58 23.86 11.52
C ALA A 302 18.06 23.95 11.68
N ASN A 303 17.27 23.09 10.98
CA ASN A 303 15.84 23.30 10.83
C ASN A 303 14.94 22.25 11.50
N PHE A 304 15.44 21.07 11.84
CA PHE A 304 14.62 19.99 12.39
C PHE A 304 15.13 19.49 13.75
N ASP A 305 14.19 19.15 14.63
CA ASP A 305 14.49 18.61 15.96
C ASP A 305 14.91 17.15 15.86
N ARG A 306 16.10 16.82 16.31
CA ARG A 306 16.70 15.49 16.30
C ARG A 306 15.98 14.46 17.15
N ARG A 307 15.14 14.88 18.08
CA ARG A 307 14.28 13.95 18.84
C ARG A 307 13.27 13.24 17.95
N PHE A 308 12.85 13.88 16.85
CA PHE A 308 11.80 13.42 15.96
C PHE A 308 12.28 13.18 14.53
N PHE A 309 13.22 14.01 14.05
CA PHE A 309 13.85 13.87 12.75
C PHE A 309 15.24 13.29 12.96
N ARG A 310 15.38 11.97 12.74
CA ARG A 310 16.52 11.22 13.29
C ARG A 310 17.49 10.68 12.28
N TYR A 311 17.08 10.47 11.02
CA TYR A 311 17.87 9.75 10.03
C TYR A 311 18.31 10.64 8.89
N ILE A 312 19.57 10.44 8.46
CA ILE A 312 20.12 10.95 7.19
C ILE A 312 20.58 9.74 6.42
N GLN A 313 19.94 9.46 5.28
CA GLN A 313 20.16 8.24 4.49
C GLN A 313 20.83 8.57 3.16
N LEU A 314 21.91 7.86 2.86
CA LEU A 314 22.53 7.81 1.55
C LEU A 314 21.80 6.76 0.69
N ASP A 315 21.21 7.23 -0.40
CA ASP A 315 20.49 6.40 -1.38
C ASP A 315 21.40 6.05 -2.58
N ASP A 316 20.87 5.35 -3.60
CA ASP A 316 21.55 4.90 -4.81
C ASP A 316 22.42 6.00 -5.47
N GLY A 317 23.54 5.61 -6.07
CA GLY A 317 24.45 6.48 -6.80
C GLY A 317 25.80 6.75 -6.12
N TYR A 318 26.02 6.27 -4.91
CA TYR A 318 27.29 6.41 -4.20
C TYR A 318 28.29 5.29 -4.51
N GLN A 319 27.80 4.11 -4.90
CA GLN A 319 28.56 2.90 -5.08
C GLN A 319 29.39 2.89 -6.38
N LYS A 320 30.47 2.13 -6.40
CA LYS A 320 31.27 1.88 -7.62
C LYS A 320 30.53 1.05 -8.64
N ALA A 321 29.87 0.00 -8.16
CA ALA A 321 29.01 -0.88 -8.95
C ALA A 321 28.04 -1.63 -8.03
N ALA A 322 26.93 -2.14 -8.55
CA ALA A 322 26.12 -3.09 -7.81
C ALA A 322 26.95 -4.34 -7.51
N GLY A 323 27.03 -4.72 -6.24
CA GLY A 323 27.93 -5.79 -5.77
C GLY A 323 29.31 -5.27 -5.28
N ASP A 324 29.77 -4.11 -5.73
CA ASP A 324 30.86 -3.37 -5.08
C ASP A 324 30.29 -2.11 -4.40
N TRP A 325 29.91 -2.28 -3.16
CA TRP A 325 29.26 -1.26 -2.33
C TRP A 325 30.24 -0.25 -1.70
N GLN A 326 31.49 -0.20 -2.17
CA GLN A 326 32.44 0.86 -1.81
C GLN A 326 32.04 2.15 -2.51
N THR A 327 32.37 3.28 -1.89
CA THR A 327 32.09 4.60 -2.44
C THR A 327 32.86 4.86 -3.73
N ASN A 328 32.21 5.53 -4.67
CA ASN A 328 32.84 6.02 -5.92
C ASN A 328 33.53 7.38 -5.72
N ASP A 329 34.07 7.94 -6.81
CA ASP A 329 34.84 9.20 -6.78
C ASP A 329 34.02 10.42 -6.34
N ARG A 330 32.70 10.36 -6.35
CA ARG A 330 31.81 11.42 -5.83
C ARG A 330 31.72 11.42 -4.31
N PHE A 331 32.17 10.34 -3.65
CA PHE A 331 32.26 10.19 -2.21
C PHE A 331 33.68 9.81 -1.79
N PRO A 332 34.67 10.69 -2.04
CA PRO A 332 36.09 10.38 -1.93
C PRO A 332 36.53 10.09 -0.50
N ARG A 333 35.83 10.56 0.51
CA ARG A 333 36.19 10.36 1.92
C ARG A 333 35.61 9.06 2.52
N GLY A 334 34.75 8.38 1.76
CA GLY A 334 34.24 7.06 2.10
C GLY A 334 33.14 7.04 3.16
N HIS A 335 32.57 5.85 3.36
CA HIS A 335 31.44 5.63 4.25
C HIS A 335 31.68 6.10 5.69
N ARG A 336 32.79 5.69 6.29
CA ARG A 336 33.07 5.97 7.71
C ARG A 336 33.14 7.44 7.98
N TRP A 337 33.80 8.20 7.12
CA TRP A 337 33.84 9.65 7.26
C TRP A 337 32.45 10.26 7.20
N LEU A 338 31.59 9.83 6.24
CA LEU A 338 30.25 10.36 6.08
C LEU A 338 29.38 10.06 7.31
N THR A 339 29.41 8.83 7.82
CA THR A 339 28.65 8.47 9.02
C THR A 339 29.13 9.22 10.26
N ASP A 340 30.44 9.46 10.40
CA ASP A 340 31.00 10.29 11.48
C ASP A 340 30.50 11.75 11.40
N GLN A 341 30.35 12.33 10.18
CA GLN A 341 29.72 13.66 10.01
C GLN A 341 28.25 13.65 10.45
N ILE A 342 27.48 12.64 10.04
CA ILE A 342 26.06 12.48 10.38
C ILE A 342 25.89 12.33 11.89
N HIS A 343 26.64 11.44 12.51
CA HIS A 343 26.64 11.22 13.95
C HIS A 343 27.12 12.46 14.73
N GLY A 344 28.13 13.17 14.22
CA GLY A 344 28.62 14.41 14.81
C GLY A 344 27.56 15.51 14.88
N LYS A 345 26.54 15.47 14.03
CA LYS A 345 25.37 16.36 14.07
C LYS A 345 24.21 15.79 14.92
N GLY A 346 24.36 14.61 15.49
CA GLY A 346 23.39 13.96 16.36
C GLY A 346 22.27 13.21 15.60
N PHE A 347 22.48 12.87 14.33
CA PHE A 347 21.58 12.04 13.54
C PHE A 347 22.08 10.60 13.47
N LYS A 348 21.22 9.70 13.05
CA LYS A 348 21.51 8.33 12.67
C LYS A 348 21.76 8.25 11.17
N ALA A 349 22.71 7.41 10.77
CA ALA A 349 23.08 7.21 9.38
C ALA A 349 22.31 6.04 8.74
N GLY A 350 21.74 6.23 7.54
CA GLY A 350 21.13 5.19 6.74
C GLY A 350 21.87 4.96 5.43
N LEU A 351 21.84 3.72 4.94
CA LEU A 351 22.43 3.32 3.66
C LEU A 351 21.42 2.52 2.84
N TRP A 352 21.34 2.79 1.55
CA TRP A 352 20.65 1.96 0.57
C TRP A 352 21.62 0.96 -0.08
N VAL A 353 21.19 -0.27 -0.28
CA VAL A 353 21.88 -1.30 -1.05
C VAL A 353 20.89 -2.21 -1.77
N ALA A 354 21.29 -2.81 -2.88
CA ALA A 354 20.57 -3.90 -3.54
C ALA A 354 21.31 -5.23 -3.30
N PRO A 355 21.12 -5.90 -2.15
CA PRO A 355 22.07 -6.89 -1.66
C PRO A 355 22.13 -8.17 -2.47
N PHE A 356 21.08 -8.54 -3.20
CA PHE A 356 21.08 -9.69 -4.10
C PHE A 356 21.53 -9.33 -5.52
N VAL A 357 21.89 -8.09 -5.79
CA VAL A 357 22.19 -7.59 -7.13
C VAL A 357 23.68 -7.39 -7.32
N VAL A 358 24.21 -7.92 -8.41
CA VAL A 358 25.63 -7.78 -8.79
C VAL A 358 25.74 -7.42 -10.28
N ALA A 359 26.64 -6.49 -10.60
CA ALA A 359 26.91 -6.08 -11.98
C ALA A 359 28.27 -6.58 -12.48
N GLU A 360 28.45 -6.59 -13.80
CA GLU A 360 29.69 -7.06 -14.43
C GLU A 360 30.94 -6.40 -13.84
N ARG A 361 30.91 -5.07 -13.64
CA ARG A 361 32.07 -4.32 -13.10
C ARG A 361 32.40 -4.62 -11.63
N SER A 362 31.50 -5.27 -10.88
CA SER A 362 31.80 -5.67 -9.51
C SER A 362 32.83 -6.82 -9.43
N GLY A 363 33.07 -7.52 -10.51
CA GLY A 363 33.90 -8.73 -10.54
C GLY A 363 33.17 -9.98 -10.08
N VAL A 364 32.16 -9.86 -9.23
CA VAL A 364 31.43 -11.00 -8.64
C VAL A 364 30.90 -12.00 -9.69
N PRO A 365 30.26 -11.58 -10.78
CA PRO A 365 29.76 -12.52 -11.78
C PRO A 365 30.85 -13.33 -12.49
N ALA A 366 32.04 -12.74 -12.64
CA ALA A 366 33.18 -13.42 -13.26
C ALA A 366 33.91 -14.37 -12.30
N GLU A 367 34.03 -13.97 -11.02
CA GLU A 367 34.70 -14.74 -9.99
C GLU A 367 33.83 -15.89 -9.44
N HIS A 368 32.52 -15.69 -9.37
CA HIS A 368 31.56 -16.59 -8.77
C HIS A 368 30.31 -16.81 -9.63
N PRO A 369 30.45 -17.38 -10.85
CA PRO A 369 29.30 -17.63 -11.73
C PRO A 369 28.30 -18.64 -11.13
N ASP A 370 28.75 -19.49 -10.19
CA ASP A 370 27.93 -20.45 -9.43
C ASP A 370 27.02 -19.79 -8.38
N TRP A 371 27.20 -18.50 -8.09
CA TRP A 371 26.35 -17.75 -7.17
C TRP A 371 25.11 -17.15 -7.86
N LEU A 372 25.14 -17.10 -9.19
CA LEU A 372 24.12 -16.39 -9.98
C LEU A 372 22.90 -17.28 -10.21
N LEU A 373 21.71 -16.65 -10.14
CA LEU A 373 20.50 -17.30 -10.58
C LEU A 373 20.57 -17.57 -12.10
N GLN A 374 20.15 -18.77 -12.49
CA GLN A 374 20.23 -19.26 -13.87
C GLN A 374 18.82 -19.34 -14.47
N HIS A 375 18.71 -19.07 -15.77
CA HIS A 375 17.68 -19.69 -16.60
C HIS A 375 17.89 -21.22 -16.62
N ALA A 376 17.29 -21.92 -17.59
CA ALA A 376 17.68 -23.32 -17.79
C ALA A 376 19.20 -23.46 -17.90
N PRO A 377 19.80 -24.57 -17.46
CA PRO A 377 21.25 -24.76 -17.40
C PRO A 377 22.01 -24.46 -18.71
N ALA A 378 21.30 -24.53 -19.86
CA ALA A 378 21.87 -24.23 -21.18
C ALA A 378 21.86 -22.73 -21.52
N ASP A 379 21.05 -21.90 -20.84
CA ASP A 379 20.77 -20.51 -21.24
C ASP A 379 21.58 -19.48 -20.43
N GLY A 380 22.31 -19.92 -19.42
CA GLY A 380 23.20 -19.10 -18.61
C GLY A 380 22.49 -18.25 -17.55
N PRO A 381 23.21 -17.28 -16.94
CA PRO A 381 22.67 -16.49 -15.84
C PRO A 381 21.61 -15.52 -16.32
N ILE A 382 20.63 -15.26 -15.43
CA ILE A 382 19.56 -14.30 -15.67
C ILE A 382 20.12 -12.88 -15.68
N VAL A 383 19.99 -12.19 -16.81
CA VAL A 383 20.29 -10.76 -16.94
C VAL A 383 18.98 -9.99 -16.74
N TRP A 384 18.90 -9.24 -15.65
CA TRP A 384 17.70 -8.48 -15.30
C TRP A 384 17.63 -7.12 -16.00
N ASP A 385 18.80 -6.52 -16.22
CA ASP A 385 18.90 -5.15 -16.74
C ASP A 385 20.33 -4.88 -17.20
N THR A 386 20.52 -3.78 -17.94
CA THR A 386 21.83 -3.24 -18.27
C THR A 386 21.88 -1.78 -17.89
N ARG A 387 22.65 -1.44 -16.85
CA ARG A 387 22.74 -0.08 -16.28
C ARG A 387 24.19 0.36 -16.15
N ASP A 388 24.61 1.32 -16.96
CA ASP A 388 25.97 1.85 -16.89
C ASP A 388 26.29 2.46 -15.52
N ALA A 389 25.33 3.13 -14.90
CA ALA A 389 25.46 3.68 -13.54
C ALA A 389 25.70 2.61 -12.47
N TRP A 390 25.25 1.38 -12.71
CA TRP A 390 25.43 0.24 -11.78
C TRP A 390 26.60 -0.67 -12.16
N GLY A 391 27.21 -0.50 -13.33
CA GLY A 391 28.37 -1.26 -13.75
C GLY A 391 28.14 -2.26 -14.85
N GLY A 392 27.19 -2.03 -15.76
CA GLY A 392 26.92 -2.87 -16.93
C GLY A 392 25.74 -3.80 -16.74
N LYS A 393 25.83 -5.03 -17.25
CA LYS A 393 24.79 -6.06 -17.07
C LYS A 393 24.63 -6.43 -15.62
N VAL A 394 23.39 -6.63 -15.21
CA VAL A 394 22.99 -6.83 -13.81
C VAL A 394 22.40 -8.22 -13.64
N TYR A 395 22.87 -8.92 -12.63
CA TYR A 395 22.52 -10.30 -12.30
C TYR A 395 22.01 -10.39 -10.86
N SER A 396 21.37 -11.51 -10.50
CA SER A 396 20.96 -11.79 -9.13
C SER A 396 21.67 -12.99 -8.53
N LEU A 397 21.92 -12.90 -7.22
CA LEU A 397 22.54 -13.93 -6.40
C LEU A 397 21.48 -14.92 -5.89
N ASP A 398 21.85 -16.21 -5.84
CA ASP A 398 21.05 -17.26 -5.21
C ASP A 398 21.17 -17.21 -3.68
N GLY A 399 20.13 -16.73 -3.01
CA GLY A 399 20.08 -16.66 -1.55
C GLY A 399 20.13 -18.02 -0.83
N ALA A 400 19.96 -19.12 -1.56
CA ALA A 400 20.14 -20.46 -1.03
C ALA A 400 21.61 -20.89 -0.93
N HIS A 401 22.50 -20.29 -1.74
CA HIS A 401 23.89 -20.67 -1.81
C HIS A 401 24.66 -20.28 -0.52
N PRO A 402 25.35 -21.19 0.18
CA PRO A 402 25.97 -20.90 1.48
C PRO A 402 27.00 -19.76 1.45
N HIS A 403 27.78 -19.62 0.38
CA HIS A 403 28.73 -18.54 0.25
C HIS A 403 28.03 -17.19 -0.03
N VAL A 404 26.90 -17.19 -0.75
CA VAL A 404 26.06 -16.00 -0.91
C VAL A 404 25.47 -15.56 0.43
N GLN A 405 24.99 -16.50 1.26
CA GLN A 405 24.53 -16.19 2.62
C GLN A 405 25.65 -15.56 3.46
N GLN A 406 26.86 -16.11 3.38
CA GLN A 406 28.01 -15.52 4.07
C GLN A 406 28.34 -14.12 3.53
N TRP A 407 28.31 -13.93 2.23
CA TRP A 407 28.55 -12.64 1.59
C TRP A 407 27.50 -11.59 2.00
N LEU A 408 26.21 -11.96 2.04
CA LEU A 408 25.09 -11.11 2.50
C LEU A 408 25.23 -10.74 3.99
N TYR A 409 25.59 -11.71 4.83
CA TYR A 409 25.90 -11.50 6.24
C TYR A 409 27.05 -10.50 6.41
N ASP A 410 28.15 -10.70 5.68
CA ASP A 410 29.34 -9.85 5.77
C ASP A 410 29.07 -8.43 5.27
N LEU A 411 28.26 -8.26 4.21
CA LEU A 411 27.83 -6.96 3.73
C LEU A 411 27.05 -6.21 4.83
N ALA A 412 26.04 -6.83 5.39
CA ALA A 412 25.21 -6.24 6.44
C ALA A 412 26.02 -5.91 7.70
N ARG A 413 26.88 -6.82 8.14
CA ARG A 413 27.78 -6.61 9.28
C ARG A 413 28.77 -5.46 9.01
N ARG A 414 29.33 -5.39 7.82
CA ARG A 414 30.25 -4.33 7.41
C ARG A 414 29.56 -2.97 7.41
N ALA A 415 28.31 -2.90 6.89
CA ALA A 415 27.55 -1.65 6.89
C ALA A 415 27.40 -1.06 8.30
N VAL A 416 27.10 -1.90 9.29
CA VAL A 416 26.90 -1.46 10.67
C VAL A 416 28.24 -1.28 11.42
N ARG A 417 29.12 -2.28 11.38
CA ARG A 417 30.31 -2.30 12.24
C ARG A 417 31.47 -1.47 11.70
N ASP A 418 31.72 -1.59 10.39
CA ASP A 418 32.90 -0.98 9.79
C ASP A 418 32.55 0.42 9.24
N TRP A 419 31.39 0.57 8.61
CA TRP A 419 30.96 1.84 8.01
C TRP A 419 30.16 2.73 8.97
N GLY A 420 29.50 2.18 9.98
CA GLY A 420 28.83 2.92 11.04
C GLY A 420 27.38 3.28 10.74
N TYR A 421 26.68 2.58 9.85
CA TYR A 421 25.27 2.84 9.57
C TYR A 421 24.34 2.26 10.64
N ASP A 422 23.28 2.99 10.96
CA ASP A 422 22.21 2.59 11.91
C ASP A 422 20.96 2.05 11.20
N CYS A 423 20.86 2.24 9.89
CA CYS A 423 19.74 1.80 9.07
C CYS A 423 20.26 1.27 7.74
N LEU A 424 19.70 0.15 7.31
CA LEU A 424 19.95 -0.39 5.98
C LEU A 424 18.62 -0.50 5.23
N GLN A 425 18.49 0.19 4.11
CA GLN A 425 17.43 -0.04 3.13
C GLN A 425 17.92 -1.04 2.12
N ILE A 426 17.22 -2.18 2.00
CA ILE A 426 17.53 -3.24 1.04
C ILE A 426 16.48 -3.25 -0.08
N ASP A 427 16.92 -3.24 -1.32
CA ASP A 427 16.04 -3.06 -2.47
C ASP A 427 16.24 -4.13 -3.55
N PHE A 428 15.36 -4.12 -4.57
CA PHE A 428 15.32 -5.09 -5.68
C PHE A 428 15.26 -6.55 -5.23
N LEU A 429 14.63 -6.79 -4.10
CA LEU A 429 14.62 -8.10 -3.44
C LEU A 429 13.82 -9.16 -4.22
N HIS A 430 12.85 -8.75 -5.04
CA HIS A 430 12.07 -9.67 -5.88
C HIS A 430 12.91 -10.33 -6.99
N TRP A 431 14.06 -9.77 -7.34
CA TRP A 431 14.96 -10.41 -8.30
C TRP A 431 15.63 -11.69 -7.75
N ALA A 432 15.63 -11.85 -6.43
CA ALA A 432 16.13 -13.08 -5.79
C ALA A 432 15.11 -14.25 -5.79
N THR A 433 13.92 -14.05 -6.36
CA THR A 433 12.85 -15.06 -6.41
C THR A 433 12.57 -15.53 -7.84
N ALA A 434 13.61 -15.97 -8.53
CA ALA A 434 13.56 -16.43 -9.91
C ALA A 434 14.56 -17.58 -10.14
N GLY A 435 14.60 -18.07 -11.37
CA GLY A 435 15.49 -19.15 -11.78
C GLY A 435 14.83 -20.51 -11.80
N GLU A 436 15.39 -21.44 -12.57
CA GLU A 436 14.87 -22.80 -12.66
C GLU A 436 15.21 -23.67 -11.45
N SER A 437 16.25 -23.31 -10.71
CA SER A 437 16.71 -24.08 -9.55
C SER A 437 17.47 -23.18 -8.57
N HIS A 438 17.44 -23.58 -7.32
CA HIS A 438 18.25 -23.00 -6.24
C HIS A 438 19.21 -24.05 -5.66
N TYR A 439 20.29 -23.56 -5.07
CA TYR A 439 21.23 -24.42 -4.35
C TYR A 439 20.50 -25.27 -3.30
N GLY A 440 20.80 -26.54 -3.27
CA GLY A 440 20.17 -27.50 -2.36
C GLY A 440 18.71 -27.82 -2.66
N GLY A 441 18.21 -27.47 -3.86
CA GLY A 441 16.86 -27.82 -4.30
C GLY A 441 15.76 -27.14 -3.48
N LEU A 442 15.94 -25.86 -3.14
CA LEU A 442 14.96 -25.04 -2.43
C LEU A 442 14.00 -24.37 -3.43
N THR A 443 12.86 -23.92 -2.92
CA THR A 443 11.96 -23.04 -3.65
C THR A 443 12.45 -21.59 -3.63
N HIS A 444 11.91 -20.73 -4.50
CA HIS A 444 12.19 -19.29 -4.52
C HIS A 444 11.96 -18.65 -3.15
N ALA A 445 10.84 -18.96 -2.52
CA ALA A 445 10.47 -18.44 -1.20
C ALA A 445 11.49 -18.86 -0.11
N GLU A 446 11.92 -20.11 -0.12
CA GLU A 446 12.89 -20.63 0.84
C GLU A 446 14.28 -20.04 0.62
N ALA A 447 14.75 -19.96 -0.63
CA ALA A 447 16.03 -19.36 -1.00
C ALA A 447 16.09 -17.87 -0.60
N TYR A 448 15.07 -17.11 -0.95
CA TYR A 448 14.93 -15.71 -0.60
C TYR A 448 15.00 -15.48 0.93
N ARG A 449 14.23 -16.27 1.70
CA ARG A 449 14.21 -16.15 3.16
C ARG A 449 15.53 -16.50 3.82
N ARG A 450 16.29 -17.45 3.29
CA ARG A 450 17.65 -17.74 3.79
C ARG A 450 18.59 -16.56 3.59
N GLY A 451 18.54 -15.92 2.43
CA GLY A 451 19.31 -14.72 2.20
C GLY A 451 18.91 -13.56 3.11
N LEU A 452 17.58 -13.34 3.34
CA LEU A 452 17.11 -12.34 4.30
C LEU A 452 17.54 -12.64 5.74
N ALA A 453 17.51 -13.90 6.14
CA ALA A 453 18.02 -14.31 7.46
C ALA A 453 19.50 -13.94 7.63
N ALA A 454 20.33 -14.23 6.63
CA ALA A 454 21.74 -13.88 6.65
C ALA A 454 21.97 -12.36 6.77
N ILE A 455 21.19 -11.55 6.03
CA ILE A 455 21.24 -10.09 6.15
C ILE A 455 20.84 -9.65 7.56
N ARG A 456 19.76 -10.18 8.12
CA ARG A 456 19.27 -9.83 9.47
C ARG A 456 20.29 -10.22 10.54
N ASP A 457 20.88 -11.40 10.44
CA ASP A 457 21.89 -11.87 11.37
C ASP A 457 23.16 -11.01 11.33
N GLY A 458 23.61 -10.62 10.13
CA GLY A 458 24.72 -9.71 9.95
C GLY A 458 24.48 -8.30 10.47
N LEU A 459 23.25 -7.79 10.27
CA LEU A 459 22.85 -6.46 10.73
C LEU A 459 22.69 -6.39 12.27
N GLY A 460 22.24 -7.49 12.88
CA GLY A 460 21.90 -7.53 14.30
C GLY A 460 20.55 -6.90 14.62
N THR A 461 20.28 -6.68 15.92
CA THR A 461 18.96 -6.21 16.42
C THR A 461 18.82 -4.70 16.53
N GLU A 462 19.92 -3.98 16.64
CA GLU A 462 19.94 -2.54 16.92
C GLU A 462 19.68 -1.66 15.69
N ALA A 463 20.14 -2.11 14.52
CA ALA A 463 19.96 -1.36 13.29
C ALA A 463 18.59 -1.63 12.66
N PHE A 464 18.02 -0.57 12.08
CA PHE A 464 16.73 -0.64 11.40
C PHE A 464 16.90 -1.23 10.00
N LEU A 465 16.13 -2.25 9.66
CA LEU A 465 16.09 -2.85 8.32
C LEU A 465 14.81 -2.45 7.61
N LEU A 466 14.94 -1.72 6.49
CA LEU A 466 13.85 -1.32 5.63
C LEU A 466 13.90 -2.14 4.34
N GLY A 467 12.88 -2.94 4.08
CA GLY A 467 12.73 -3.67 2.81
C GLY A 467 12.11 -2.80 1.72
N SER A 468 12.54 -2.99 0.48
CA SER A 468 12.01 -2.35 -0.72
C SER A 468 12.08 -3.32 -1.90
N GLY A 469 11.20 -3.18 -2.91
CA GLY A 469 11.16 -4.13 -4.03
C GLY A 469 11.00 -5.59 -3.59
N ALA A 470 10.34 -5.85 -2.46
CA ALA A 470 10.36 -7.13 -1.75
C ALA A 470 9.09 -7.94 -1.98
N PRO A 471 9.17 -9.26 -2.18
CA PRO A 471 8.04 -10.16 -1.99
C PRO A 471 7.47 -9.97 -0.58
N LEU A 472 6.26 -9.35 -0.49
CA LEU A 472 5.74 -8.85 0.79
C LEU A 472 5.55 -9.96 1.82
N GLN A 473 4.95 -11.09 1.43
CA GLN A 473 4.66 -12.20 2.32
C GLN A 473 5.95 -12.76 2.97
N HIS A 474 6.96 -13.02 2.16
CA HIS A 474 8.18 -13.72 2.59
C HIS A 474 9.19 -12.84 3.33
N ALA A 475 8.97 -11.52 3.35
CA ALA A 475 9.77 -10.56 4.12
C ALA A 475 9.30 -10.40 5.58
N VAL A 476 8.09 -10.88 5.91
CA VAL A 476 7.53 -10.80 7.27
C VAL A 476 8.44 -11.52 8.28
N GLY A 477 8.77 -10.84 9.37
CA GLY A 477 9.64 -11.35 10.44
C GLY A 477 11.11 -10.99 10.28
N TYR A 478 11.55 -10.51 9.10
CA TYR A 478 12.95 -10.12 8.86
C TYR A 478 13.17 -8.60 8.91
N VAL A 479 12.21 -7.82 8.42
CA VAL A 479 12.34 -6.35 8.29
C VAL A 479 11.59 -5.62 9.40
N ASN A 480 12.12 -4.43 9.79
CA ASN A 480 11.45 -3.53 10.74
C ASN A 480 10.44 -2.62 10.03
N GLY A 481 10.74 -2.23 8.80
CA GLY A 481 9.90 -1.42 7.93
C GLY A 481 9.86 -1.97 6.51
N MET A 482 8.84 -1.58 5.74
CA MET A 482 8.65 -2.02 4.36
C MET A 482 8.15 -0.88 3.48
N ARG A 483 8.83 -0.63 2.37
CA ARG A 483 8.28 0.14 1.27
C ARG A 483 7.08 -0.61 0.71
N ILE A 484 5.94 0.04 0.72
CA ILE A 484 4.66 -0.59 0.35
C ILE A 484 4.13 -0.11 -1.01
N GLY A 485 4.81 0.79 -1.67
CA GLY A 485 4.46 1.36 -2.96
C GLY A 485 5.68 1.75 -3.77
N THR A 486 5.43 2.23 -4.99
CA THR A 486 6.43 2.84 -5.86
C THR A 486 7.00 4.13 -5.26
N ASP A 487 8.05 4.68 -5.84
CA ASP A 487 8.52 6.00 -5.46
C ASP A 487 7.49 7.09 -5.77
N ALA A 488 7.49 8.13 -4.94
CA ALA A 488 6.74 9.34 -5.20
C ALA A 488 7.58 10.27 -6.06
N GLU A 489 7.03 10.70 -7.18
CA GLU A 489 7.63 11.69 -8.05
C GLU A 489 7.01 13.07 -7.78
N ALA A 490 7.74 14.14 -8.06
CA ALA A 490 7.26 15.51 -7.87
C ALA A 490 6.28 15.93 -9.00
N SER A 491 5.27 15.09 -9.26
CA SER A 491 4.18 15.34 -10.19
C SER A 491 2.87 14.81 -9.63
N TRP A 492 1.74 15.36 -10.04
CA TRP A 492 0.44 14.90 -9.54
C TRP A 492 0.19 13.42 -9.84
N SER A 493 0.52 12.97 -11.03
CA SER A 493 0.41 11.57 -11.43
C SER A 493 1.34 10.66 -10.62
N GLY A 494 2.56 11.12 -10.35
CA GLY A 494 3.57 10.39 -9.58
C GLY A 494 3.21 10.20 -8.11
N LEU A 495 2.22 10.94 -7.58
CA LEU A 495 1.73 10.78 -6.20
C LEU A 495 0.60 9.75 -6.08
N GLN A 496 -0.12 9.43 -7.15
CA GLN A 496 -1.34 8.61 -7.08
C GLN A 496 -1.06 7.16 -6.71
N ALA A 497 -0.07 6.54 -7.34
CA ALA A 497 0.27 5.13 -7.07
C ALA A 497 0.77 4.91 -5.63
N PRO A 498 1.71 5.69 -5.09
CA PRO A 498 2.12 5.55 -3.69
C PRO A 498 0.99 5.91 -2.69
N ALA A 499 0.15 6.89 -2.97
CA ALA A 499 -1.02 7.20 -2.13
C ALA A 499 -2.01 6.03 -2.07
N ARG A 500 -2.24 5.39 -3.21
CA ARG A 500 -3.09 4.21 -3.30
C ARG A 500 -2.49 3.01 -2.56
N ALA A 501 -1.21 2.77 -2.71
CA ALA A 501 -0.51 1.70 -2.00
C ALA A 501 -0.55 1.94 -0.47
N ALA A 502 -0.36 3.19 -0.01
CA ALA A 502 -0.48 3.56 1.39
C ALA A 502 -1.85 3.21 1.97
N ALA A 503 -2.91 3.41 1.18
CA ALA A 503 -4.27 3.08 1.58
C ALA A 503 -4.55 1.57 1.58
N LEU A 504 -4.33 0.90 0.45
CA LEU A 504 -4.74 -0.49 0.26
C LEU A 504 -3.86 -1.49 1.03
N ARG A 505 -2.66 -1.08 1.47
CA ARG A 505 -1.73 -1.86 2.28
C ARG A 505 -1.62 -1.35 3.74
N SER A 506 -2.55 -0.50 4.17
CA SER A 506 -2.58 0.02 5.54
C SER A 506 -2.66 -1.09 6.60
N PHE A 507 -3.26 -2.23 6.29
CA PHE A 507 -3.40 -3.39 7.18
C PHE A 507 -2.08 -4.03 7.61
N TYR A 508 -0.97 -3.80 6.90
CA TYR A 508 0.36 -4.25 7.33
C TYR A 508 0.97 -3.36 8.41
N HIS A 509 0.55 -2.07 8.44
CA HIS A 509 1.18 -1.08 9.31
C HIS A 509 0.99 -1.41 10.79
N ARG A 510 2.09 -1.47 11.55
CA ARG A 510 2.11 -1.85 12.98
C ARG A 510 1.51 -3.22 13.29
N ALA A 511 1.25 -4.01 12.27
CA ALA A 511 0.79 -5.38 12.36
C ALA A 511 1.92 -6.37 12.06
N THR A 512 2.71 -6.08 11.03
CA THR A 512 3.88 -6.88 10.61
C THR A 512 5.18 -6.08 10.64
N TRP A 513 5.11 -4.80 10.24
CA TRP A 513 6.22 -3.86 10.16
C TRP A 513 5.70 -2.41 10.22
N LEU A 514 6.61 -1.45 10.13
CA LEU A 514 6.27 -0.05 9.90
C LEU A 514 6.20 0.21 8.39
N ASN A 515 5.04 0.60 7.88
CA ASN A 515 4.89 0.95 6.47
C ASN A 515 5.73 2.17 6.11
N ALA A 516 6.37 2.14 4.94
CA ALA A 516 7.00 3.29 4.30
C ALA A 516 6.26 3.57 2.98
N PRO A 517 5.35 4.54 2.94
CA PRO A 517 4.53 4.78 1.76
C PRO A 517 5.37 5.12 0.52
N ALA A 518 6.24 6.11 0.64
CA ALA A 518 7.24 6.54 -0.34
C ALA A 518 8.07 7.68 0.26
N GLY A 519 8.99 8.26 -0.51
CA GLY A 519 9.62 9.53 -0.16
C GLY A 519 8.59 10.66 -0.09
N LEU A 520 8.70 11.52 0.92
CA LEU A 520 7.90 12.73 0.98
C LEU A 520 8.57 13.82 0.14
N VAL A 521 7.93 14.15 -0.98
CA VAL A 521 8.37 15.18 -1.93
C VAL A 521 7.35 16.31 -1.95
N VAL A 522 7.85 17.56 -1.93
CA VAL A 522 7.02 18.77 -1.97
C VAL A 522 7.56 19.83 -2.93
N GLN A 523 8.65 19.54 -3.65
CA GLN A 523 9.29 20.47 -4.56
C GLN A 523 8.42 20.77 -5.79
N PRO A 524 8.63 21.92 -6.48
CA PRO A 524 8.10 22.15 -7.81
C PRO A 524 8.53 21.01 -8.78
N PRO A 525 7.69 20.69 -9.79
CA PRO A 525 6.52 21.41 -10.26
C PRO A 525 5.21 21.16 -9.49
N LEU A 526 5.22 20.39 -8.38
CA LEU A 526 4.01 20.25 -7.57
C LEU A 526 3.48 21.62 -7.14
N SER A 527 2.21 21.88 -7.37
CA SER A 527 1.51 23.02 -6.80
C SER A 527 1.50 22.94 -5.26
N ALA A 528 1.20 24.04 -4.58
CA ALA A 528 1.07 24.03 -3.13
C ALA A 528 -0.04 23.06 -2.66
N ALA A 529 -1.16 23.02 -3.37
CA ALA A 529 -2.30 22.16 -3.05
C ALA A 529 -1.94 20.67 -3.21
N GLU A 530 -1.27 20.29 -4.29
CA GLU A 530 -0.81 18.91 -4.52
C GLU A 530 0.19 18.46 -3.46
N ALA A 531 1.15 19.32 -3.10
CA ALA A 531 2.08 19.04 -2.01
C ALA A 531 1.37 18.89 -0.65
N GLN A 532 0.31 19.69 -0.38
CA GLN A 532 -0.52 19.55 0.82
C GLN A 532 -1.27 18.21 0.83
N VAL A 533 -1.76 17.74 -0.31
CA VAL A 533 -2.39 16.40 -0.43
C VAL A 533 -1.40 15.34 0.03
N TRP A 534 -0.23 15.28 -0.61
CA TRP A 534 0.75 14.23 -0.32
C TRP A 534 1.25 14.30 1.13
N THR A 535 1.55 15.49 1.60
CA THR A 535 2.00 15.71 2.99
C THR A 535 0.92 15.27 4.00
N SER A 536 -0.35 15.58 3.72
CA SER A 536 -1.46 15.13 4.57
C SER A 536 -1.56 13.62 4.63
N LEU A 537 -1.51 12.93 3.47
CA LEU A 537 -1.64 11.48 3.42
C LEU A 537 -0.48 10.78 4.12
N VAL A 538 0.77 11.23 3.93
CA VAL A 538 1.94 10.69 4.64
C VAL A 538 1.81 10.89 6.15
N ALA A 539 1.40 12.08 6.59
CA ALA A 539 1.19 12.36 8.01
C ALA A 539 0.09 11.50 8.62
N LEU A 540 -1.04 11.30 7.91
CA LEU A 540 -2.14 10.46 8.40
C LEU A 540 -1.77 8.98 8.39
N ALA A 541 -0.96 8.52 7.43
CA ALA A 541 -0.52 7.13 7.39
C ALA A 541 0.36 6.75 8.60
N GLY A 542 1.07 7.68 9.21
CA GLY A 542 1.83 7.49 10.47
C GLY A 542 3.02 6.52 10.35
N GLY A 543 3.51 6.26 9.15
CA GLY A 543 4.60 5.34 8.86
C GLY A 543 5.98 5.99 8.78
N VAL A 544 6.95 5.26 8.23
CA VAL A 544 8.30 5.79 7.97
C VAL A 544 8.20 7.01 7.06
N THR A 545 8.77 8.13 7.49
CA THR A 545 8.65 9.43 6.83
C THR A 545 10.02 9.96 6.45
N MET A 546 10.41 9.77 5.19
CA MET A 546 11.71 10.24 4.66
C MET A 546 11.47 11.37 3.66
N PHE A 547 11.98 12.58 3.97
CA PHE A 547 12.00 13.70 3.03
C PHE A 547 12.99 13.39 1.90
N SER A 548 12.61 13.67 0.66
CA SER A 548 13.41 13.27 -0.50
C SER A 548 13.73 14.44 -1.45
N ASP A 549 13.41 15.68 -1.05
CA ASP A 549 13.76 16.87 -1.81
C ASP A 549 15.17 17.36 -1.47
N ASN A 550 15.76 18.18 -2.34
CA ASN A 550 16.95 18.95 -2.00
C ASN A 550 16.53 20.13 -1.09
N LEU A 551 16.55 19.89 0.22
CA LEU A 551 15.98 20.79 1.22
C LEU A 551 16.54 22.23 1.19
N PRO A 552 17.85 22.48 0.99
CA PRO A 552 18.40 23.83 0.88
C PRO A 552 17.79 24.67 -0.25
N THR A 553 17.24 24.03 -1.28
CA THR A 553 16.66 24.73 -2.44
C THR A 553 15.16 24.96 -2.33
N LEU A 554 14.52 24.36 -1.32
CA LEU A 554 13.07 24.49 -1.15
C LEU A 554 12.66 25.89 -0.67
N PRO A 555 11.54 26.43 -1.17
CA PRO A 555 10.90 27.59 -0.58
C PRO A 555 10.55 27.38 0.90
N PRO A 556 10.66 28.40 1.78
CA PRO A 556 10.41 28.25 3.22
C PRO A 556 9.03 27.66 3.56
N GLU A 557 8.00 27.98 2.78
CA GLU A 557 6.64 27.45 2.96
C GLU A 557 6.58 25.94 2.69
N ARG A 558 7.41 25.40 1.79
CA ARG A 558 7.51 23.96 1.54
C ARG A 558 8.23 23.24 2.69
N VAL A 559 9.28 23.84 3.21
CA VAL A 559 9.96 23.34 4.42
C VAL A 559 8.99 23.32 5.60
N ALA A 560 8.16 24.35 5.75
CA ALA A 560 7.13 24.40 6.78
C ALA A 560 6.08 23.29 6.63
N MET A 561 5.70 22.92 5.40
CA MET A 561 4.81 21.77 5.14
C MET A 561 5.43 20.47 5.66
N LEU A 562 6.67 20.19 5.28
CA LEU A 562 7.43 19.01 5.73
C LEU A 562 7.45 18.93 7.26
N ALA A 563 7.78 20.03 7.90
CA ALA A 563 7.90 20.07 9.36
C ALA A 563 6.58 19.81 10.09
N ARG A 564 5.41 19.99 9.47
CA ARG A 564 4.09 19.66 10.04
C ARG A 564 3.79 18.16 10.08
N THR A 565 4.66 17.30 9.53
CA THR A 565 4.57 15.84 9.65
C THR A 565 5.32 15.29 10.88
N LEU A 566 6.02 16.16 11.61
CA LEU A 566 6.88 15.78 12.73
C LEU A 566 6.34 16.27 14.08
N PRO A 567 6.42 15.39 15.10
CA PRO A 567 6.83 13.98 15.10
C PRO A 567 5.83 13.10 14.35
N VAL A 568 6.26 11.94 13.87
CA VAL A 568 5.35 11.01 13.19
C VAL A 568 4.22 10.61 14.12
N ALA A 569 2.98 10.66 13.61
CA ALA A 569 1.80 10.35 14.41
C ALA A 569 1.84 8.91 14.94
N PRO A 570 1.59 8.68 16.24
CA PRO A 570 1.65 7.34 16.82
C PRO A 570 0.49 6.45 16.39
N THR A 571 -0.66 7.05 16.10
CA THR A 571 -1.87 6.35 15.65
C THR A 571 -2.00 6.54 14.14
N PRO A 572 -2.00 5.45 13.35
CA PRO A 572 -2.20 5.54 11.92
C PRO A 572 -3.65 5.84 11.59
N GLY A 573 -3.86 6.56 10.50
CA GLY A 573 -5.16 6.74 9.91
C GLY A 573 -5.60 5.54 9.10
N ARG A 574 -6.91 5.44 8.92
CA ARG A 574 -7.50 4.47 8.01
C ARG A 574 -8.10 5.18 6.80
N PRO A 575 -7.90 4.61 5.60
CA PRO A 575 -8.64 5.05 4.42
C PRO A 575 -10.10 4.61 4.53
N LEU A 576 -10.99 5.40 3.94
CA LEU A 576 -12.39 5.06 3.76
C LEU A 576 -12.66 4.79 2.27
N GLU A 577 -13.78 4.13 1.96
CA GLU A 577 -14.18 3.83 0.57
C GLU A 577 -13.22 2.85 -0.17
N THR A 578 -12.61 1.94 0.53
CA THR A 578 -11.78 0.87 -0.06
C THR A 578 -12.59 -0.21 -0.79
N GLN A 579 -13.90 -0.04 -0.88
CA GLN A 579 -14.83 -0.98 -1.57
C GLN A 579 -15.18 -0.54 -3.00
N ARG A 580 -14.71 0.61 -3.45
CA ARG A 580 -15.02 1.10 -4.79
C ARG A 580 -14.16 0.38 -5.82
N ALA A 581 -14.76 -0.59 -6.51
CA ALA A 581 -14.08 -1.33 -7.56
C ALA A 581 -13.56 -0.42 -8.68
N GLU A 582 -12.39 -0.75 -9.16
CA GLU A 582 -11.79 -0.13 -10.34
C GLU A 582 -12.51 -0.63 -11.59
N ARG A 583 -12.62 0.23 -12.59
CA ARG A 583 -13.17 -0.13 -13.89
C ARG A 583 -12.07 -0.04 -14.93
N ASP A 584 -11.95 -1.08 -15.74
CA ASP A 584 -11.24 -0.98 -17.00
C ASP A 584 -12.12 -0.18 -17.94
N VAL A 585 -11.65 0.98 -18.35
CA VAL A 585 -12.35 1.82 -19.30
C VAL A 585 -11.59 1.69 -20.62
N ALA A 586 -12.15 0.99 -21.60
CA ALA A 586 -11.59 1.02 -22.95
C ALA A 586 -11.44 2.48 -23.41
N PRO A 587 -10.46 2.84 -24.25
CA PRO A 587 -10.36 4.19 -24.80
C PRO A 587 -11.71 4.64 -25.36
N ALA A 588 -12.17 5.81 -24.94
CA ALA A 588 -13.54 6.23 -25.22
C ALA A 588 -13.67 7.74 -25.33
N ILE A 589 -14.67 8.18 -26.07
CA ILE A 589 -15.23 9.54 -25.94
C ILE A 589 -16.24 9.51 -24.80
N VAL A 590 -16.11 10.44 -23.87
CA VAL A 590 -17.05 10.63 -22.75
C VAL A 590 -17.78 11.96 -22.95
N ALA A 591 -19.10 11.91 -23.03
CA ALA A 591 -19.92 13.11 -23.19
C ALA A 591 -21.18 13.02 -22.31
N ALA A 592 -21.37 13.97 -21.41
CA ALA A 592 -22.55 14.06 -20.52
C ALA A 592 -22.90 12.71 -19.86
N ASP A 593 -21.96 12.10 -19.16
CA ASP A 593 -22.07 10.81 -18.45
C ASP A 593 -22.23 9.56 -19.34
N ASN A 594 -22.25 9.73 -20.67
CA ASN A 594 -22.23 8.59 -21.59
C ASN A 594 -20.80 8.29 -22.03
N VAL A 595 -20.47 7.01 -22.07
CA VAL A 595 -19.17 6.50 -22.52
C VAL A 595 -19.35 5.84 -23.90
N TYR A 596 -18.59 6.31 -24.87
CA TYR A 596 -18.58 5.79 -26.24
C TYR A 596 -17.23 5.13 -26.52
N PRO A 597 -17.11 3.80 -26.34
CA PRO A 597 -15.85 3.09 -26.52
C PRO A 597 -15.42 3.09 -28.00
N MET A 598 -14.13 3.14 -28.23
CA MET A 598 -13.53 3.10 -29.55
C MET A 598 -13.35 1.64 -30.00
N ASN A 599 -14.42 1.07 -30.55
CA ASN A 599 -14.50 -0.33 -30.98
C ASN A 599 -13.99 -0.51 -32.42
N GLY A 600 -12.71 -0.19 -32.68
CA GLY A 600 -12.08 -0.39 -33.97
C GLY A 600 -10.78 -1.20 -33.81
N PRO A 601 -10.25 -1.75 -34.95
CA PRO A 601 -8.91 -2.31 -34.90
C PRO A 601 -7.91 -1.17 -34.68
N TRP A 602 -7.15 -1.26 -33.59
CA TRP A 602 -6.05 -0.35 -33.36
C TRP A 602 -4.87 -0.75 -34.24
N ARG A 603 -4.24 0.26 -34.82
CA ARG A 603 -3.07 0.12 -35.70
C ARG A 603 -1.86 0.74 -35.01
N LEU A 604 -0.71 0.08 -35.13
CA LEU A 604 0.59 0.50 -34.58
C LEU A 604 1.62 0.62 -35.68
N ARG A 605 2.48 1.63 -35.60
CA ARG A 605 3.66 1.78 -36.43
C ARG A 605 4.78 2.46 -35.65
N THR A 606 5.95 1.86 -35.66
CA THR A 606 7.18 2.45 -35.13
C THR A 606 7.72 3.55 -36.02
N GLY A 607 8.48 4.49 -35.48
CA GLY A 607 9.00 5.67 -36.14
C GLY A 607 8.11 6.89 -36.03
N ASP A 608 8.52 8.01 -36.63
CA ASP A 608 7.88 9.31 -36.44
C ASP A 608 7.66 10.02 -37.80
N ASP A 609 6.41 10.26 -38.13
CA ASP A 609 6.01 11.08 -39.26
C ASP A 609 4.75 11.90 -38.90
N PRO A 610 4.81 13.24 -38.86
CA PRO A 610 3.66 14.08 -38.57
C PRO A 610 2.46 13.89 -39.52
N LEU A 611 2.66 13.30 -40.69
CA LEU A 611 1.56 12.98 -41.61
C LEU A 611 0.60 11.94 -41.03
N TYR A 612 1.06 11.14 -40.08
CA TYR A 612 0.24 10.12 -39.39
C TYR A 612 -0.87 10.71 -38.53
N ALA A 613 -0.80 12.01 -38.20
CA ALA A 613 -1.89 12.71 -37.51
C ALA A 613 -3.09 13.00 -38.39
N ARG A 614 -2.92 13.04 -39.72
CA ARG A 614 -3.96 13.47 -40.69
C ARG A 614 -5.11 12.48 -40.74
N ARG A 615 -6.34 12.99 -40.81
CA ARG A 615 -7.54 12.15 -40.88
C ARG A 615 -7.57 11.25 -42.11
N GLU A 616 -7.09 11.76 -43.23
CA GLU A 616 -7.11 11.08 -44.53
C GLU A 616 -5.96 10.08 -44.72
N PHE A 617 -5.05 9.99 -43.75
CA PHE A 617 -3.93 9.04 -43.83
C PHE A 617 -4.46 7.60 -43.84
N ASP A 618 -3.90 6.76 -44.70
CA ASP A 618 -4.24 5.35 -44.83
C ASP A 618 -3.30 4.50 -43.95
N GLU A 619 -3.88 3.87 -42.93
CA GLU A 619 -3.18 3.01 -42.00
C GLU A 619 -3.40 1.51 -42.24
N GLU A 620 -4.00 1.09 -43.35
CA GLU A 620 -4.28 -0.33 -43.62
C GLU A 620 -3.04 -1.22 -43.55
N ALA A 621 -1.89 -0.71 -44.02
CA ALA A 621 -0.61 -1.41 -44.01
C ALA A 621 0.06 -1.47 -42.63
N TRP A 622 -0.51 -0.82 -41.59
CA TRP A 622 0.04 -0.85 -40.25
C TRP A 622 -0.31 -2.15 -39.53
N GLU A 623 0.49 -2.48 -38.51
CA GLU A 623 0.25 -3.64 -37.69
C GLU A 623 -1.03 -3.48 -36.87
N THR A 624 -1.75 -4.58 -36.68
CA THR A 624 -2.90 -4.60 -35.78
C THR A 624 -2.40 -4.88 -34.36
N THR A 625 -2.80 -4.04 -33.42
CA THR A 625 -2.45 -4.18 -32.01
C THR A 625 -3.68 -4.14 -31.10
N ALA A 626 -3.52 -4.57 -29.84
CA ALA A 626 -4.50 -4.35 -28.79
C ALA A 626 -4.09 -3.14 -27.95
N VAL A 627 -5.06 -2.42 -27.42
CA VAL A 627 -4.82 -1.36 -26.41
C VAL A 627 -4.66 -2.00 -25.04
N ALA A 628 -3.92 -1.36 -24.15
CA ALA A 628 -3.44 -1.91 -22.90
C ALA A 628 -2.43 -3.07 -23.07
N MET A 629 -1.68 -3.02 -24.14
CA MET A 629 -0.55 -3.90 -24.45
C MET A 629 0.68 -3.05 -24.71
N ARG A 630 1.79 -3.41 -24.14
CA ARG A 630 3.09 -2.78 -24.41
C ARG A 630 3.55 -3.18 -25.82
N TRP A 631 4.30 -2.33 -26.48
CA TRP A 631 4.77 -2.67 -27.83
C TRP A 631 5.81 -3.79 -27.86
N GLU A 632 6.54 -4.03 -26.74
CA GLU A 632 7.37 -5.23 -26.58
C GLU A 632 6.54 -6.52 -26.67
N GLU A 633 5.36 -6.52 -26.04
CA GLU A 633 4.39 -7.63 -26.12
C GLU A 633 3.72 -7.71 -27.49
N ALA A 634 3.69 -6.60 -28.22
CA ALA A 634 3.16 -6.50 -29.58
C ALA A 634 4.15 -6.91 -30.66
N GLY A 635 5.37 -7.34 -30.31
CA GLY A 635 6.37 -7.84 -31.25
C GLY A 635 7.54 -6.89 -31.52
N HIS A 636 7.71 -5.84 -30.71
CA HIS A 636 8.82 -4.90 -30.81
C HIS A 636 9.70 -4.92 -29.53
N PRO A 637 10.35 -6.07 -29.21
CA PRO A 637 11.20 -6.16 -28.04
C PRO A 637 12.38 -5.17 -28.16
N GLU A 638 12.71 -4.52 -27.04
CA GLU A 638 13.81 -3.55 -26.97
C GLU A 638 13.68 -2.32 -27.87
N TYR A 639 12.44 -1.94 -28.27
CA TYR A 639 12.23 -0.75 -29.09
C TYR A 639 12.02 0.49 -28.22
N ASP A 640 12.93 1.44 -28.31
CA ASP A 640 12.81 2.79 -27.73
C ASP A 640 12.64 3.82 -28.86
N GLY A 641 11.92 4.92 -28.58
CA GLY A 641 11.74 5.99 -29.55
C GLY A 641 10.27 6.34 -29.79
N PHE A 642 9.97 6.71 -31.03
CA PHE A 642 8.62 7.14 -31.41
C PHE A 642 7.82 6.01 -32.03
N ALA A 643 6.54 5.94 -31.65
CA ALA A 643 5.55 5.11 -32.33
C ALA A 643 4.19 5.83 -32.42
N TRP A 644 3.37 5.42 -33.35
CA TRP A 644 2.05 5.96 -33.58
C TRP A 644 1.00 4.89 -33.48
N TYR A 645 -0.08 5.19 -32.77
CA TYR A 645 -1.32 4.42 -32.72
C TYR A 645 -2.40 5.12 -33.50
N ARG A 646 -3.23 4.36 -34.24
CA ARG A 646 -4.41 4.89 -34.90
C ARG A 646 -5.60 3.97 -34.71
N VAL A 647 -6.81 4.57 -34.64
CA VAL A 647 -8.06 3.82 -34.68
C VAL A 647 -9.15 4.62 -35.37
N ARG A 648 -9.93 3.95 -36.23
CA ARG A 648 -11.18 4.46 -36.82
C ARG A 648 -12.36 3.93 -36.03
N PHE A 649 -13.28 4.79 -35.64
CA PHE A 649 -14.45 4.44 -34.88
C PHE A 649 -15.65 5.31 -35.25
N VAL A 650 -16.86 4.80 -35.05
CA VAL A 650 -18.11 5.50 -35.39
C VAL A 650 -18.78 5.96 -34.09
N LEU A 651 -19.09 7.23 -34.00
CA LEU A 651 -19.91 7.75 -32.90
C LEU A 651 -21.40 7.72 -33.28
N PRO A 652 -22.31 7.40 -32.36
CA PRO A 652 -23.74 7.51 -32.62
C PRO A 652 -24.14 8.99 -32.83
N PRO A 653 -25.32 9.26 -33.39
CA PRO A 653 -25.85 10.62 -33.43
C PRO A 653 -25.89 11.25 -32.04
N VAL A 654 -25.75 12.60 -31.99
CA VAL A 654 -25.73 13.36 -30.75
C VAL A 654 -26.87 12.93 -29.83
N PRO A 655 -26.60 12.57 -28.56
CA PRO A 655 -27.65 12.22 -27.60
C PRO A 655 -28.59 13.41 -27.39
N THR A 656 -29.84 13.29 -27.77
CA THR A 656 -30.86 14.30 -27.48
C THR A 656 -31.19 14.23 -25.98
N ALA A 657 -31.02 15.34 -25.27
CA ALA A 657 -31.33 15.42 -23.85
C ALA A 657 -32.83 15.18 -23.59
N ARG A 658 -33.13 14.24 -22.72
CA ARG A 658 -34.50 14.01 -22.16
C ARG A 658 -34.82 15.01 -21.08
N THR A 659 -34.78 16.31 -21.37
CA THR A 659 -35.53 17.38 -20.64
C THR A 659 -35.28 18.74 -21.28
N GLY A 660 -36.34 19.38 -21.68
CA GLY A 660 -36.59 20.79 -22.01
C GLY A 660 -35.39 21.77 -22.13
N GLY A 661 -35.03 22.10 -23.38
CA GLY A 661 -34.58 23.43 -23.79
C GLY A 661 -33.45 24.09 -23.00
N GLN A 662 -32.28 23.83 -23.33
CA GLN A 662 -31.13 24.71 -23.62
C GLN A 662 -29.88 23.82 -23.77
N ALA A 663 -29.15 23.98 -24.87
CA ALA A 663 -27.85 23.33 -25.02
C ALA A 663 -26.85 23.98 -24.04
N VAL A 664 -26.82 23.48 -22.79
CA VAL A 664 -25.72 23.78 -21.85
C VAL A 664 -24.47 23.11 -22.43
N GLY A 665 -23.39 23.87 -22.59
CA GLY A 665 -22.11 23.41 -23.13
C GLY A 665 -21.68 22.11 -22.47
N ARG A 666 -21.79 21.00 -23.19
CA ARG A 666 -21.43 19.67 -22.69
C ARG A 666 -19.93 19.51 -22.82
N SER A 667 -19.26 19.31 -21.72
CA SER A 667 -17.84 18.90 -21.73
C SER A 667 -17.74 17.52 -22.40
N VAL A 668 -16.94 17.44 -23.47
CA VAL A 668 -16.59 16.20 -24.15
C VAL A 668 -15.13 15.91 -23.84
N TYR A 669 -14.84 14.69 -23.47
CA TYR A 669 -13.48 14.26 -23.16
C TYR A 669 -13.11 13.01 -23.94
N LEU A 670 -11.84 12.90 -24.30
CA LEU A 670 -11.22 11.64 -24.67
C LEU A 670 -10.58 11.03 -23.42
N GLU A 671 -10.90 9.80 -23.09
CA GLU A 671 -10.19 8.98 -22.12
C GLU A 671 -9.37 7.92 -22.87
N LEU A 672 -8.05 7.89 -22.66
CA LEU A 672 -7.13 7.06 -23.43
C LEU A 672 -6.36 6.07 -22.55
N GLY A 673 -6.17 6.37 -21.27
CA GLY A 673 -5.42 5.52 -20.36
C GLY A 673 -4.01 6.03 -20.05
N LYS A 674 -3.11 5.14 -19.66
CA LYS A 674 -1.71 5.46 -19.36
C LYS A 674 -0.81 5.12 -20.52
N ILE A 675 0.11 6.03 -20.83
CA ILE A 675 1.05 5.92 -21.95
C ILE A 675 2.47 6.11 -21.41
N ASP A 676 3.36 5.25 -21.78
CA ASP A 676 4.78 5.31 -21.45
C ASP A 676 5.55 5.89 -22.66
N ASP A 677 6.22 7.02 -22.56
CA ASP A 677 6.41 8.04 -21.51
C ASP A 677 5.57 9.29 -21.77
N ALA A 678 5.59 9.79 -23.01
CA ALA A 678 4.95 11.04 -23.44
C ALA A 678 4.10 10.82 -24.70
N ASP A 679 3.06 11.63 -24.87
CA ASP A 679 2.21 11.56 -26.04
C ASP A 679 1.74 12.91 -26.57
N GLU A 680 1.39 12.92 -27.86
CA GLU A 680 0.53 13.90 -28.53
C GLU A 680 -0.66 13.19 -29.14
N THR A 681 -1.85 13.67 -28.83
CA THR A 681 -3.10 13.03 -29.23
C THR A 681 -3.90 13.94 -30.17
N PHE A 682 -4.37 13.36 -31.28
CA PHE A 682 -5.09 14.04 -32.34
C PHE A 682 -6.43 13.35 -32.60
N LEU A 683 -7.50 14.11 -32.67
CA LEU A 683 -8.81 13.66 -33.09
C LEU A 683 -9.16 14.33 -34.44
N ASN A 684 -9.51 13.53 -35.45
CA ASN A 684 -9.83 14.00 -36.80
C ASN A 684 -8.76 14.95 -37.38
N GLY A 685 -7.48 14.72 -37.08
CA GLY A 685 -6.35 15.52 -37.55
C GLY A 685 -6.05 16.78 -36.71
N MET A 686 -6.86 17.11 -35.71
CA MET A 686 -6.63 18.23 -34.79
C MET A 686 -6.01 17.74 -33.48
N LYS A 687 -4.94 18.39 -33.03
CA LYS A 687 -4.32 18.10 -31.72
C LYS A 687 -5.28 18.51 -30.62
N ILE A 688 -5.61 17.56 -29.74
CA ILE A 688 -6.51 17.77 -28.61
C ILE A 688 -5.79 17.70 -27.25
N GLY A 689 -4.58 17.13 -27.22
CA GLY A 689 -3.83 17.05 -25.99
C GLY A 689 -2.39 16.60 -26.16
N GLN A 690 -1.63 16.81 -25.09
CA GLN A 690 -0.26 16.33 -24.91
C GLN A 690 -0.01 16.10 -23.43
N THR A 691 0.69 15.02 -23.10
CA THR A 691 1.14 14.74 -21.75
C THR A 691 2.58 14.25 -21.78
N GLY A 692 3.42 14.84 -20.93
CA GLY A 692 4.86 14.70 -21.06
C GLY A 692 5.46 15.59 -22.15
N ASP A 693 6.79 15.57 -22.28
CA ASP A 693 7.52 16.37 -23.25
C ASP A 693 8.48 15.48 -24.05
N PHE A 694 8.60 15.76 -25.34
CA PHE A 694 9.50 15.06 -26.25
C PHE A 694 10.92 15.63 -26.22
N PRO A 695 11.95 14.86 -26.67
CA PRO A 695 13.27 15.43 -26.87
C PRO A 695 13.25 16.71 -27.72
N PRO A 696 14.14 17.74 -27.44
CA PRO A 696 15.24 17.68 -26.48
C PRO A 696 14.86 17.97 -25.02
N ASN A 697 13.62 18.39 -24.73
CA ASN A 697 13.15 18.73 -23.38
C ASN A 697 12.33 17.59 -22.76
N TYR A 698 12.80 16.37 -22.98
CA TYR A 698 12.10 15.17 -22.55
C TYR A 698 11.66 15.17 -21.08
N ARG A 699 10.40 14.81 -20.85
CA ARG A 699 9.82 14.60 -19.52
C ARG A 699 8.80 13.47 -19.58
N SER A 700 9.07 12.42 -18.82
CA SER A 700 8.15 11.30 -18.68
C SER A 700 6.93 11.66 -17.85
N GLU A 701 5.75 11.24 -18.31
CA GLU A 701 4.49 11.25 -17.55
C GLU A 701 3.78 9.90 -17.66
N ARG A 702 4.55 8.81 -17.62
CA ARG A 702 4.07 7.42 -17.81
C ARG A 702 2.94 7.01 -16.83
N HIS A 703 2.85 7.62 -15.67
CA HIS A 703 1.83 7.32 -14.68
C HIS A 703 0.56 8.16 -14.84
N ALA A 704 0.59 9.23 -15.64
CA ALA A 704 -0.56 10.07 -15.87
C ALA A 704 -1.63 9.34 -16.69
N TYR A 705 -2.88 9.40 -16.23
CA TYR A 705 -4.02 8.94 -16.99
C TYR A 705 -4.42 10.01 -18.00
N ARG A 706 -4.34 9.69 -19.29
CA ARG A 706 -4.66 10.62 -20.38
C ARG A 706 -6.15 10.85 -20.48
N ARG A 707 -6.56 12.05 -20.18
CA ARG A 707 -7.92 12.55 -20.33
C ARG A 707 -7.87 13.95 -20.92
N TYR A 708 -8.25 14.06 -22.18
CA TYR A 708 -8.14 15.30 -22.93
C TYR A 708 -9.51 15.94 -23.17
N PRO A 709 -9.69 17.26 -22.92
CA PRO A 709 -10.89 17.97 -23.31
C PRO A 709 -10.98 18.01 -24.85
N VAL A 710 -12.14 17.68 -25.37
CA VAL A 710 -12.41 17.67 -26.81
C VAL A 710 -13.35 18.80 -27.13
N PRO A 711 -13.01 19.71 -28.08
CA PRO A 711 -13.97 20.70 -28.56
C PRO A 711 -15.27 20.04 -29.02
N ALA A 712 -16.42 20.53 -28.58
CA ALA A 712 -17.71 19.86 -28.75
C ALA A 712 -18.11 19.64 -30.21
N GLU A 713 -17.59 20.46 -31.11
CA GLU A 713 -17.81 20.44 -32.57
C GLU A 713 -16.83 19.50 -33.31
N LEU A 714 -15.75 19.04 -32.67
CA LEU A 714 -14.70 18.27 -33.33
C LEU A 714 -15.11 16.80 -33.60
N PRO A 715 -15.82 16.09 -32.71
CA PRO A 715 -16.28 14.74 -32.97
C PRO A 715 -17.35 14.71 -34.08
N ASN A 716 -17.18 13.85 -35.04
CA ASN A 716 -18.20 13.61 -36.06
C ASN A 716 -19.30 12.70 -35.53
N TRP A 717 -20.27 13.30 -34.86
CA TRP A 717 -21.43 12.60 -34.32
C TRP A 717 -22.30 12.01 -35.42
N GLY A 718 -22.61 10.72 -35.34
CA GLY A 718 -23.33 9.99 -36.40
C GLY A 718 -22.44 9.51 -37.53
N GLY A 719 -21.14 9.69 -37.44
CA GLY A 719 -20.18 9.33 -38.47
C GLY A 719 -18.85 8.82 -37.97
N GLU A 720 -17.96 8.55 -38.91
CA GLU A 720 -16.61 8.06 -38.65
C GLU A 720 -15.68 9.15 -38.12
N ASN A 721 -14.90 8.78 -37.11
CA ASN A 721 -13.83 9.57 -36.50
C ASN A 721 -12.53 8.81 -36.58
N VAL A 722 -11.41 9.54 -36.54
CA VAL A 722 -10.06 9.00 -36.51
C VAL A 722 -9.34 9.56 -35.29
N LEU A 723 -8.86 8.70 -34.43
CA LEU A 723 -7.90 9.03 -33.38
C LEU A 723 -6.49 8.65 -33.85
N ALA A 724 -5.52 9.54 -33.65
CA ALA A 724 -4.12 9.28 -33.83
C ALA A 724 -3.37 9.70 -32.57
N VAL A 725 -2.48 8.84 -32.09
CA VAL A 725 -1.68 9.06 -30.86
C VAL A 725 -0.22 8.85 -31.21
N ARG A 726 0.57 9.91 -31.08
CA ARG A 726 2.02 9.88 -31.18
C ARG A 726 2.58 9.62 -29.81
N VAL A 727 3.36 8.58 -29.65
CA VAL A 727 3.95 8.15 -28.37
C VAL A 727 5.46 8.22 -28.48
N TYR A 728 6.11 8.59 -27.41
CA TYR A 728 7.56 8.52 -27.24
C TYR A 728 7.90 7.81 -25.96
N ASP A 729 8.75 6.82 -26.04
CA ASP A 729 9.39 6.13 -24.94
C ASP A 729 10.89 6.32 -25.01
N ALA A 730 11.51 6.70 -23.90
CA ALA A 730 12.94 6.94 -23.83
C ALA A 730 13.74 5.66 -23.59
N ARG A 731 13.15 4.70 -22.91
CA ARG A 731 13.75 3.41 -22.56
C ARG A 731 12.76 2.53 -21.80
N GLY A 732 12.88 1.24 -21.98
CA GLY A 732 12.12 0.24 -21.24
C GLY A 732 10.88 -0.19 -21.97
N ALA A 733 9.73 -0.15 -21.36
CA ALA A 733 8.53 -0.69 -21.92
C ALA A 733 7.55 0.41 -22.36
N GLY A 734 7.36 0.57 -23.67
CA GLY A 734 6.59 1.66 -24.26
C GLY A 734 5.15 1.34 -24.63
N GLY A 735 4.39 2.38 -24.98
CA GLY A 735 3.06 2.26 -25.57
C GLY A 735 1.89 2.65 -24.69
N ILE A 736 0.66 2.40 -25.18
CA ILE A 736 -0.58 2.56 -24.38
C ILE A 736 -0.74 1.30 -23.53
N TRP A 737 -0.16 1.30 -22.31
CA TRP A 737 0.01 0.08 -21.53
C TRP A 737 -1.11 -0.22 -20.54
N SER A 738 -1.96 0.75 -20.22
CA SER A 738 -3.07 0.54 -19.29
C SER A 738 -4.23 1.48 -19.59
N THR A 739 -5.42 0.93 -19.67
CA THR A 739 -6.66 1.72 -19.80
C THR A 739 -7.37 1.89 -18.44
N ARG A 740 -6.76 1.39 -17.38
CA ARG A 740 -7.36 1.38 -16.04
C ARG A 740 -7.25 2.73 -15.35
N ARG A 741 -8.39 3.27 -14.92
CA ARG A 741 -8.45 4.47 -14.09
C ARG A 741 -8.38 4.08 -12.62
N GLU A 742 -7.18 4.11 -12.08
CA GLU A 742 -6.91 3.84 -10.66
C GLU A 742 -6.93 5.15 -9.88
N ARG A 743 -7.75 5.21 -8.84
CA ARG A 743 -7.79 6.39 -7.95
C ARG A 743 -7.49 5.98 -6.52
N PRO A 744 -6.64 6.74 -5.80
CA PRO A 744 -6.50 6.55 -4.37
C PRO A 744 -7.82 6.85 -3.66
N PRO A 745 -8.09 6.26 -2.48
CA PRO A 745 -9.22 6.65 -1.65
C PRO A 745 -9.20 8.15 -1.37
N ALA A 746 -10.36 8.78 -1.51
CA ALA A 746 -10.49 10.22 -1.37
C ALA A 746 -10.68 10.67 0.10
N ARG A 747 -10.83 9.73 1.04
CA ARG A 747 -11.16 10.02 2.43
C ARG A 747 -10.29 9.23 3.37
N TRP A 748 -9.74 9.94 4.36
CA TRP A 748 -8.92 9.37 5.41
C TRP A 748 -9.34 9.90 6.77
N VAL A 749 -9.24 9.09 7.82
CA VAL A 749 -9.53 9.49 9.19
C VAL A 749 -8.51 8.94 10.17
N VAL A 750 -8.08 9.77 11.09
CA VAL A 750 -7.26 9.40 12.26
C VAL A 750 -8.01 9.78 13.51
N GLU A 751 -8.11 8.88 14.48
CA GLU A 751 -8.51 9.20 15.83
C GLU A 751 -7.24 9.54 16.64
N GLY A 752 -6.98 10.83 16.84
CA GLY A 752 -5.77 11.34 17.51
C GLY A 752 -5.81 11.22 19.01
N SER A 753 -7.00 11.36 19.62
CA SER A 753 -7.27 11.13 21.04
C SER A 753 -8.78 10.96 21.24
N PRO A 754 -9.26 10.49 22.41
CA PRO A 754 -10.68 10.34 22.64
C PRO A 754 -11.47 11.62 22.29
N ARG A 755 -12.40 11.49 21.35
CA ARG A 755 -13.25 12.57 20.83
C ARG A 755 -12.53 13.66 20.04
N TRP A 756 -11.41 13.33 19.40
CA TRP A 756 -10.70 14.23 18.49
C TRP A 756 -10.23 13.46 17.27
N TRP A 757 -10.69 13.84 16.10
CA TRP A 757 -10.41 13.18 14.82
C TRP A 757 -9.74 14.18 13.86
N THR A 758 -8.83 13.69 13.06
CA THR A 758 -8.31 14.42 11.89
C THR A 758 -8.78 13.71 10.62
N VAL A 759 -9.44 14.44 9.75
CA VAL A 759 -10.03 13.93 8.49
C VAL A 759 -9.39 14.64 7.33
N ALA A 760 -8.94 13.90 6.32
CA ALA A 760 -8.57 14.46 5.02
C ALA A 760 -9.59 14.04 3.96
N LEU A 761 -10.12 15.03 3.25
CA LEU A 761 -10.94 14.87 2.04
C LEU A 761 -10.10 15.32 0.86
N VAL A 762 -9.92 14.47 -0.14
CA VAL A 762 -9.04 14.72 -1.29
C VAL A 762 -9.85 14.74 -2.58
N ASN A 763 -9.62 15.74 -3.40
CA ASN A 763 -10.10 15.78 -4.78
C ASN A 763 -8.97 15.32 -5.72
N TRP A 764 -9.09 14.09 -6.23
CA TRP A 764 -8.16 13.53 -7.20
C TRP A 764 -8.49 13.89 -8.66
N ASP A 765 -9.59 14.59 -8.88
CA ASP A 765 -10.09 14.96 -10.22
C ASP A 765 -9.54 16.30 -10.68
N ASP A 766 -9.51 16.50 -12.00
CA ASP A 766 -9.09 17.75 -12.67
C ASP A 766 -10.17 18.84 -12.62
N GLU A 767 -11.30 18.59 -11.97
CA GLU A 767 -12.42 19.50 -11.84
C GLU A 767 -12.79 19.73 -10.37
N PRO A 768 -13.34 20.89 -10.01
CA PRO A 768 -13.87 21.14 -8.69
C PRO A 768 -14.94 20.09 -8.31
N LYS A 769 -14.89 19.61 -7.08
CA LYS A 769 -15.77 18.55 -6.62
C LYS A 769 -16.43 18.89 -5.29
N HIS A 770 -17.75 18.81 -5.26
CA HIS A 770 -18.45 18.88 -3.99
C HIS A 770 -18.37 17.53 -3.27
N VAL A 771 -17.83 17.53 -2.05
CA VAL A 771 -17.68 16.36 -1.20
C VAL A 771 -18.46 16.58 0.08
N ALA A 772 -19.33 15.62 0.42
CA ALA A 772 -20.04 15.60 1.69
C ALA A 772 -19.88 14.22 2.33
N VAL A 773 -19.54 14.18 3.61
CA VAL A 773 -19.38 12.94 4.36
C VAL A 773 -20.09 13.03 5.70
N ALA A 774 -20.89 12.02 6.02
CA ALA A 774 -21.54 11.93 7.31
C ALA A 774 -20.48 11.67 8.41
N LEU A 775 -20.53 12.39 9.52
CA LEU A 775 -19.62 12.21 10.65
C LEU A 775 -19.66 10.78 11.20
N ALA A 776 -20.83 10.16 11.19
CA ALA A 776 -21.00 8.76 11.57
C ALA A 776 -20.18 7.80 10.68
N ALA A 777 -20.11 8.06 9.36
CA ALA A 777 -19.30 7.26 8.45
C ALA A 777 -17.78 7.41 8.68
N LEU A 778 -17.37 8.51 9.33
CA LEU A 778 -15.99 8.74 9.79
C LEU A 778 -15.70 8.04 11.13
N GLY A 779 -16.68 7.36 11.73
CA GLY A 779 -16.55 6.76 13.06
C GLY A 779 -16.63 7.78 14.20
N VAL A 780 -17.20 8.97 13.96
CA VAL A 780 -17.37 10.01 14.98
C VAL A 780 -18.65 9.72 15.78
N PRO A 781 -18.58 9.32 17.06
CA PRO A 781 -19.75 8.97 17.85
C PRO A 781 -20.70 10.16 18.04
N GLY A 782 -22.01 9.94 17.86
CA GLY A 782 -23.04 10.98 17.97
C GLY A 782 -23.22 11.85 16.72
N GLY A 783 -22.47 11.58 15.65
CA GLY A 783 -22.59 12.27 14.35
C GLY A 783 -23.80 11.84 13.48
N GLY A 784 -24.78 11.15 14.06
CA GLY A 784 -25.95 10.65 13.36
C GLY A 784 -27.27 11.01 14.07
N GLY A 785 -27.70 12.28 14.05
CA GLY A 785 -29.06 12.67 14.43
C GLY A 785 -29.31 12.94 15.92
N GLY A 786 -28.29 12.96 16.77
CA GLY A 786 -28.43 13.16 18.23
C GLY A 786 -28.30 14.62 18.70
N GLY A 787 -28.24 15.61 17.80
CA GLY A 787 -28.07 17.03 18.16
C GLY A 787 -26.70 17.39 18.72
N ALA A 788 -25.72 16.46 18.68
CA ALA A 788 -24.36 16.73 19.08
C ALA A 788 -23.73 17.78 18.15
N LYS A 789 -22.92 18.66 18.72
CA LYS A 789 -22.14 19.64 17.98
C LYS A 789 -20.68 19.28 18.02
N PHE A 790 -19.96 19.61 16.98
CA PHE A 790 -18.52 19.39 16.89
C PHE A 790 -17.83 20.69 16.44
N ASN A 791 -16.78 21.05 17.15
CA ASN A 791 -15.88 22.10 16.69
C ASN A 791 -15.06 21.55 15.53
N ALA A 792 -14.77 22.37 14.53
CA ALA A 792 -13.97 22.04 13.38
C ALA A 792 -12.84 23.05 13.16
N TYR A 793 -11.70 22.59 12.69
CA TYR A 793 -10.52 23.42 12.46
C TYR A 793 -9.83 23.00 11.16
N ASP A 794 -9.69 23.95 10.24
CA ASP A 794 -8.96 23.75 8.99
C ASP A 794 -7.45 23.75 9.29
N VAL A 795 -6.83 22.62 9.06
CA VAL A 795 -5.43 22.40 9.40
C VAL A 795 -4.48 23.21 8.51
N TRP A 796 -4.79 23.34 7.22
CA TRP A 796 -3.89 24.04 6.30
C TRP A 796 -4.03 25.57 6.33
N HIS A 797 -5.23 26.07 6.63
CA HIS A 797 -5.49 27.52 6.74
C HIS A 797 -5.35 28.04 8.17
N ASP A 798 -5.04 27.15 9.14
CA ASP A 798 -4.90 27.48 10.56
C ASP A 798 -6.08 28.26 11.13
N ALA A 799 -7.30 27.84 10.76
CA ALA A 799 -8.51 28.57 11.03
C ALA A 799 -9.66 27.68 11.56
N PRO A 800 -10.46 28.19 12.55
CA PRO A 800 -11.68 27.48 12.93
C PRO A 800 -12.71 27.54 11.81
N LEU A 801 -13.38 26.43 11.58
CA LEU A 801 -14.52 26.29 10.69
C LEU A 801 -15.83 26.44 11.49
N PRO A 802 -16.99 26.63 10.85
CA PRO A 802 -18.30 26.55 11.50
C PRO A 802 -18.50 25.20 12.19
N ASP A 803 -19.23 25.21 13.32
CA ASP A 803 -19.57 23.99 14.05
C ASP A 803 -20.28 22.99 13.14
N LEU A 804 -19.84 21.75 13.19
CA LEU A 804 -20.45 20.62 12.48
C LEU A 804 -21.54 19.96 13.35
N LYS A 805 -22.53 19.38 12.69
CA LYS A 805 -23.58 18.56 13.34
C LYS A 805 -23.49 17.11 12.86
N ASP A 806 -23.85 16.86 11.62
CA ASP A 806 -24.00 15.50 11.09
C ASP A 806 -23.08 15.24 9.89
N THR A 807 -22.67 16.31 9.21
CA THR A 807 -21.96 16.20 7.92
C THR A 807 -20.83 17.21 7.84
N LEU A 808 -19.69 16.76 7.32
CA LEU A 808 -18.60 17.59 6.81
C LEU A 808 -18.78 17.73 5.30
N ALA A 809 -18.97 18.95 4.80
CA ALA A 809 -19.15 19.22 3.38
C ALA A 809 -18.28 20.38 2.94
N ALA A 810 -17.70 20.26 1.75
CA ALA A 810 -16.91 21.31 1.10
C ALA A 810 -16.90 21.12 -0.41
N THR A 811 -16.64 22.21 -1.14
CA THR A 811 -16.22 22.13 -2.53
C THR A 811 -14.71 22.22 -2.58
N LEU A 812 -14.08 21.21 -3.13
CA LEU A 812 -12.62 21.10 -3.26
C LEU A 812 -12.22 21.48 -4.68
N ASP A 813 -11.24 22.33 -4.81
CA ASP A 813 -10.59 22.60 -6.09
C ASP A 813 -9.91 21.35 -6.65
N PRO A 814 -9.58 21.30 -7.94
CA PRO A 814 -8.79 20.23 -8.51
C PRO A 814 -7.49 20.00 -7.72
N HIS A 815 -7.10 18.73 -7.57
CA HIS A 815 -5.83 18.33 -6.94
C HIS A 815 -5.60 18.95 -5.56
N SER A 816 -6.64 19.03 -4.75
CA SER A 816 -6.58 19.69 -3.45
C SER A 816 -7.09 18.80 -2.32
N THR A 817 -6.80 19.21 -1.09
CA THR A 817 -7.30 18.55 0.13
C THR A 817 -7.93 19.55 1.08
N LEU A 818 -9.00 19.14 1.73
CA LEU A 818 -9.46 19.74 2.97
C LEU A 818 -9.09 18.80 4.12
N THR A 819 -8.15 19.23 4.95
CA THR A 819 -7.75 18.50 6.17
C THR A 819 -8.32 19.20 7.38
N VAL A 820 -9.23 18.53 8.09
CA VAL A 820 -10.02 19.10 9.20
C VAL A 820 -9.80 18.33 10.48
N ALA A 821 -9.46 19.04 11.56
CA ALA A 821 -9.60 18.50 12.90
C ALA A 821 -11.05 18.67 13.38
N ILE A 822 -11.63 17.60 13.92
CA ILE A 822 -13.00 17.55 14.42
C ILE A 822 -12.93 17.15 15.88
N ARG A 823 -13.55 17.96 16.76
CA ARG A 823 -13.59 17.69 18.19
C ARG A 823 -15.00 17.87 18.73
N ALA A 824 -15.52 16.90 19.50
CA ALA A 824 -16.83 17.01 20.14
C ALA A 824 -16.90 18.30 20.97
N ALA A 825 -17.90 19.13 20.71
CA ALA A 825 -18.07 20.40 21.40
C ALA A 825 -18.34 20.17 22.90
N SER A 826 -17.80 21.06 23.73
CA SER A 826 -17.88 20.97 25.19
C SER A 826 -18.48 22.26 25.78
N ALA A 827 -19.15 22.14 26.94
CA ALA A 827 -19.59 23.29 27.73
C ALA A 827 -18.41 24.05 28.40
N ARG A 828 -17.18 23.55 28.28
CA ARG A 828 -15.96 24.15 28.79
C ARG A 828 -15.05 24.61 27.63
N PRO A 829 -14.16 25.59 27.85
CA PRO A 829 -13.11 25.91 26.87
C PRO A 829 -12.27 24.68 26.53
N GLN A 830 -11.91 24.53 25.27
CA GLN A 830 -11.08 23.40 24.79
C GLN A 830 -10.25 23.78 23.58
N VAL A 831 -9.08 23.17 23.45
CA VAL A 831 -8.24 23.30 22.25
C VAL A 831 -8.94 22.60 21.08
N ILE A 832 -8.95 23.22 19.91
CA ILE A 832 -9.56 22.65 18.70
C ILE A 832 -8.57 22.49 17.54
N GLY A 833 -7.43 23.14 17.63
CA GLY A 833 -6.39 23.01 16.61
C GLY A 833 -5.13 23.77 16.98
N THR A 834 -4.02 23.40 16.34
CA THR A 834 -2.72 24.04 16.44
C THR A 834 -2.07 24.19 15.07
N THR A 835 -1.12 25.09 14.95
CA THR A 835 -0.35 25.28 13.71
C THR A 835 0.83 24.30 13.58
N ARG A 836 1.02 23.40 14.53
CA ARG A 836 2.22 22.58 14.65
C ARG A 836 2.20 21.33 13.78
N HIS A 837 1.14 20.58 13.82
CA HIS A 837 1.06 19.25 13.23
C HIS A 837 -0.20 19.08 12.36
N ILE A 838 -0.13 18.16 11.40
CA ILE A 838 -1.30 17.83 10.56
C ILE A 838 -2.29 16.98 11.36
N VAL A 839 -1.82 15.94 12.05
CA VAL A 839 -2.67 15.12 12.93
C VAL A 839 -2.86 15.84 14.25
N GLN A 840 -4.04 16.35 14.47
CA GLN A 840 -4.37 17.17 15.63
C GLN A 840 -4.71 16.35 16.85
N GLY A 841 -4.35 16.86 18.04
CA GLY A 841 -4.74 16.28 19.31
C GLY A 841 -3.96 15.06 19.80
N ALA A 842 -3.01 14.56 19.00
CA ALA A 842 -2.25 13.35 19.33
C ALA A 842 -0.77 13.61 19.61
N VAL A 843 -0.22 14.73 19.14
CA VAL A 843 1.24 14.89 18.98
C VAL A 843 1.81 16.10 19.70
N ASP A 844 1.05 17.17 19.82
CA ASP A 844 1.59 18.48 20.26
C ASP A 844 0.84 19.09 21.45
N ILE A 845 -0.27 18.53 21.90
CA ILE A 845 -1.03 18.97 23.09
C ILE A 845 -1.17 17.81 24.06
N SER A 846 -0.81 18.03 25.32
CA SER A 846 -1.07 17.11 26.43
C SER A 846 -1.60 17.84 27.67
N ASP A 847 -2.06 17.08 28.66
CA ASP A 847 -2.47 17.55 29.99
C ASP A 847 -3.56 18.64 29.97
N GLU A 848 -4.43 18.64 28.93
CA GLU A 848 -5.50 19.61 28.82
C GLU A 848 -6.52 19.43 29.96
N THR A 849 -6.62 20.45 30.82
CA THR A 849 -7.51 20.45 31.98
C THR A 849 -8.23 21.78 32.10
N TRP A 850 -9.50 21.72 32.54
CA TRP A 850 -10.31 22.90 32.84
C TRP A 850 -10.65 22.95 34.34
N ASN A 851 -10.31 24.05 35.00
CA ASN A 851 -10.74 24.33 36.36
C ASN A 851 -11.92 25.34 36.32
N ALA A 852 -13.09 24.88 36.73
CA ALA A 852 -14.32 25.69 36.71
C ALA A 852 -14.34 26.80 37.78
N GLU A 853 -13.71 26.58 38.93
CA GLU A 853 -13.67 27.56 40.02
C GLU A 853 -12.77 28.75 39.66
N THR A 854 -11.56 28.46 39.21
CA THR A 854 -10.61 29.50 38.80
C THR A 854 -10.85 30.00 37.38
N ARG A 855 -11.71 29.32 36.62
CA ARG A 855 -11.97 29.57 35.20
C ARG A 855 -10.71 29.58 34.37
N THR A 856 -9.90 28.57 34.53
CA THR A 856 -8.62 28.45 33.80
C THR A 856 -8.59 27.16 33.01
N LEU A 857 -8.15 27.29 31.74
CA LEU A 857 -7.76 26.19 30.86
C LEU A 857 -6.25 26.05 30.91
N ARG A 858 -5.77 24.86 31.22
CA ARG A 858 -4.34 24.51 31.25
C ARG A 858 -4.06 23.44 30.23
N ALA A 859 -2.91 23.50 29.60
CA ALA A 859 -2.35 22.41 28.83
C ALA A 859 -0.84 22.57 28.71
N LYS A 860 -0.23 21.55 28.10
CA LYS A 860 1.15 21.50 27.76
C LYS A 860 1.26 21.37 26.22
N SER A 861 1.94 22.34 25.60
CA SER A 861 2.33 22.24 24.20
C SER A 861 3.70 21.60 24.13
N ILE A 862 3.79 20.51 23.36
CA ILE A 862 4.99 19.68 23.31
C ILE A 862 5.87 20.17 22.17
N ASN A 863 7.15 20.39 22.49
CA ASN A 863 8.20 20.58 21.53
C ASN A 863 7.98 21.74 20.56
N LEU A 864 8.10 22.95 21.04
CA LEU A 864 8.09 24.15 20.20
C LEU A 864 9.44 24.31 19.51
N ASP A 865 9.46 24.15 18.21
CA ASP A 865 10.64 24.49 17.40
C ASP A 865 10.77 26.01 17.18
N SER A 866 11.73 26.40 16.35
CA SER A 866 12.00 27.80 16.04
C SER A 866 10.90 28.53 15.27
N ARG A 867 9.82 27.84 14.87
CA ARG A 867 8.72 28.43 14.09
C ARG A 867 7.68 29.08 15.01
N ARG A 868 6.90 30.01 14.43
CA ARG A 868 5.72 30.56 15.09
C ARG A 868 4.72 29.42 15.43
N TYR A 869 4.22 29.43 16.66
CA TYR A 869 3.25 28.44 17.13
C TYR A 869 1.96 29.13 17.60
N ALA A 870 0.82 28.54 17.24
CA ALA A 870 -0.46 29.03 17.70
C ALA A 870 -1.38 27.87 18.12
N VAL A 871 -2.18 28.10 19.15
CA VAL A 871 -3.20 27.21 19.69
C VAL A 871 -4.55 27.88 19.59
N THR A 872 -5.49 27.26 18.87
CA THR A 872 -6.87 27.77 18.72
C THR A 872 -7.77 27.07 19.74
N ILE A 873 -8.52 27.85 20.49
CA ILE A 873 -9.36 27.43 21.61
C ILE A 873 -10.82 27.81 21.34
N ALA A 874 -11.72 26.83 21.37
CA ALA A 874 -13.15 27.08 21.35
C ALA A 874 -13.61 27.56 22.73
N LEU A 875 -14.33 28.67 22.76
CA LEU A 875 -14.92 29.24 23.97
C LEU A 875 -16.43 29.04 23.96
N PRO A 876 -17.03 28.49 25.02
CA PRO A 876 -18.50 28.45 25.13
C PRO A 876 -19.13 29.84 25.05
N THR A 877 -20.38 29.90 24.57
CA THR A 877 -21.14 31.14 24.47
C THR A 877 -21.17 31.88 25.82
N GLY A 878 -20.91 33.18 25.78
CA GLY A 878 -20.83 34.01 27.00
C GLY A 878 -19.48 34.02 27.69
N MET A 879 -18.47 33.41 27.09
CA MET A 879 -17.07 33.43 27.56
C MET A 879 -16.16 34.27 26.65
N ARG A 880 -15.13 34.85 27.24
CA ARG A 880 -14.07 35.54 26.48
C ARG A 880 -12.70 35.22 27.09
N PRO A 881 -11.62 35.23 26.27
CA PRO A 881 -10.29 34.97 26.79
C PRO A 881 -9.84 36.13 27.72
N GLY A 882 -9.11 35.77 28.74
CA GLY A 882 -8.37 36.68 29.58
C GLY A 882 -6.87 36.67 29.26
N THR A 883 -6.05 36.50 30.28
CA THR A 883 -4.57 36.48 30.15
C THR A 883 -4.06 35.04 30.02
N CYS A 884 -2.98 34.88 29.27
CA CYS A 884 -2.22 33.64 29.22
C CYS A 884 -1.00 33.75 30.13
N LYS A 885 -0.83 32.76 31.03
CA LYS A 885 0.39 32.58 31.83
C LYS A 885 1.17 31.43 31.23
N THR A 886 2.45 31.64 30.99
CA THR A 886 3.36 30.67 30.36
C THR A 886 4.79 31.07 30.62
N ASP A 887 5.71 30.13 30.50
CA ASP A 887 7.16 30.32 30.67
C ASP A 887 7.78 31.18 29.57
N ILE A 888 7.14 31.26 28.41
CA ILE A 888 7.54 32.08 27.25
C ILE A 888 6.40 33.05 26.92
N PRO A 889 6.68 34.34 26.69
CA PRO A 889 5.65 35.30 26.37
C PRO A 889 4.75 34.89 25.23
N CYS A 890 3.44 34.87 25.45
CA CYS A 890 2.45 34.64 24.40
C CYS A 890 1.47 35.81 24.28
N THR A 891 0.91 35.96 23.09
CA THR A 891 -0.19 36.90 22.86
C THR A 891 -1.52 36.13 22.85
N VAL A 892 -2.57 36.81 23.32
CA VAL A 892 -3.93 36.26 23.29
C VAL A 892 -4.78 37.10 22.40
N ARG A 893 -5.31 36.50 21.35
CA ARG A 893 -6.18 37.15 20.37
C ARG A 893 -7.57 36.50 20.37
N ARG A 894 -8.61 37.30 20.28
CA ARG A 894 -9.98 36.81 20.07
C ARG A 894 -10.34 36.91 18.60
N LEU A 895 -10.85 35.86 18.01
CA LEU A 895 -11.39 35.84 16.66
C LEU A 895 -12.86 36.33 16.62
N GLN A 896 -13.31 36.81 15.48
CA GLN A 896 -14.72 37.18 15.26
C GLN A 896 -15.66 36.00 15.46
N SER A 897 -15.20 34.79 15.13
CA SER A 897 -15.90 33.52 15.36
C SER A 897 -16.12 33.17 16.86
N GLY A 898 -15.60 33.98 17.79
CA GLY A 898 -15.70 33.76 19.21
C GLY A 898 -14.59 32.89 19.83
N HIS A 899 -13.70 32.33 19.00
CA HIS A 899 -12.54 31.54 19.44
C HIS A 899 -11.43 32.43 20.03
N ALA A 900 -10.58 31.84 20.85
CA ALA A 900 -9.32 32.45 21.28
C ALA A 900 -8.13 31.79 20.56
N VAL A 901 -7.12 32.59 20.28
CA VAL A 901 -5.83 32.10 19.76
C VAL A 901 -4.73 32.55 20.68
N LEU A 902 -3.95 31.57 21.17
CA LEU A 902 -2.70 31.81 21.89
C LEU A 902 -1.57 31.73 20.85
N GLU A 903 -0.72 32.73 20.80
CA GLU A 903 0.36 32.79 19.79
C GLU A 903 1.70 33.02 20.48
N TRP A 904 2.67 32.17 20.15
CA TRP A 904 4.07 32.31 20.53
C TRP A 904 4.91 32.73 19.32
N PRO A 905 5.84 33.67 19.48
CA PRO A 905 6.72 34.09 18.37
C PRO A 905 7.65 32.94 17.95
N ALA A 906 8.25 33.04 16.80
CA ALA A 906 9.34 32.18 16.39
C ALA A 906 10.54 32.34 17.34
N GLY A 907 11.30 31.27 17.59
CA GLY A 907 12.50 31.32 18.46
C GLY A 907 12.46 30.35 19.64
N GLY A 908 11.57 29.36 19.61
CA GLY A 908 11.59 28.27 20.59
C GLY A 908 12.85 27.42 20.46
N ASP A 909 13.34 26.89 21.59
CA ASP A 909 14.54 26.05 21.69
C ASP A 909 14.21 24.57 21.78
N GLY A 910 13.05 24.20 21.26
CA GLY A 910 12.58 22.82 21.25
C GLY A 910 12.09 22.32 22.61
N ARG A 911 11.78 23.21 23.54
CA ARG A 911 11.22 22.83 24.86
C ARG A 911 9.71 22.68 24.83
N ASP A 912 9.20 21.99 25.81
CA ASP A 912 7.78 21.93 26.11
C ASP A 912 7.34 23.18 26.86
N ILE A 913 6.15 23.70 26.55
CA ILE A 913 5.60 24.89 27.20
C ILE A 913 4.34 24.51 27.96
N ARG A 914 4.30 24.82 29.26
CA ARG A 914 3.09 24.84 30.05
C ARG A 914 2.44 26.18 29.97
N TRP A 915 1.14 26.20 29.74
CA TRP A 915 0.40 27.43 29.64
C TRP A 915 -0.96 27.32 30.36
N GLU A 916 -1.43 28.46 30.83
CA GLU A 916 -2.69 28.62 31.51
C GLU A 916 -3.43 29.83 30.93
N LEU A 917 -4.59 29.62 30.35
CA LEU A 917 -5.47 30.68 29.87
C LEU A 917 -6.58 30.94 30.89
N SER A 918 -6.62 32.16 31.45
CA SER A 918 -7.79 32.61 32.23
C SER A 918 -8.95 32.92 31.26
N VAL A 919 -10.17 32.60 31.69
CA VAL A 919 -11.37 32.88 30.87
C VAL A 919 -12.36 33.68 31.73
N ARG A 920 -12.96 34.71 31.15
CA ARG A 920 -13.88 35.60 31.83
C ARG A 920 -15.28 35.52 31.22
N PRO A 921 -16.33 35.80 31.97
CA PRO A 921 -17.67 36.00 31.42
C PRO A 921 -17.63 37.15 30.39
N ALA A 922 -18.38 37.03 29.32
CA ALA A 922 -18.64 38.19 28.45
C ALA A 922 -19.48 39.20 29.29
N SER A 923 -19.07 40.46 29.30
CA SER A 923 -19.88 41.52 29.91
C SER A 923 -21.24 41.54 29.19
N ARG A 924 -22.33 41.45 29.94
CA ARG A 924 -23.65 41.80 29.38
C ARG A 924 -23.55 43.27 28.92
N ARG A 925 -23.61 43.50 27.61
CA ARG A 925 -23.93 44.82 27.08
C ARG A 925 -25.46 45.00 27.12
#